data_51acb25f0e2289710927f8afa61a213b
#
_entry.id   51acb25f0e2289710927f8afa61a213b
#
_cell.length_a   1.000
_cell.length_b   1.000
_cell.length_c   1.000
_cell.angle_alpha   90.00
_cell.angle_beta   90.00
_cell.angle_gamma   90.00
#
_symmetry.space_group_name_H-M   'P 1'
#
loop_
_entity.id
_entity.type
_entity.pdbx_description
1 polymer ?
#
loop_
_entity_poly.entity_id
_entity_poly.type
_entity_poly.pdbx_seq_one_letter_code
_entity_poly.pdbx_strand_id
1 'polypeptide(L)'
;MQRIEAIDEYNRAQRSGMRDYREKTAAGKYPYLPALDELLEKTDTESQIPLGTIEIPLDYVVGTKTTGRTMAFASNFMPLLPEDTEFASKWLSLCMAHMEEGIHDAIKAYEYMGRFYVQEGNKRVSVLKYFGADSIFATVTRVVPRFNDTPEIREYYEFMEYYPLCGLYRLHFTQEGSFARLQKALGKAPDEKWTADDKAEVVSLMNWITKAYNAHGGDKMRTTPADVMLLLLRLYKLDELKTYSPAQFAAAIDAVWDNVLALERPEPVKLSTQPAAPAKKNSLLDRILPGIRSEPSHLKVAFVNERTPETSTWTSQHEFGRTQLDQVFAGKVETVAYHGAEPGKNADELVEKAIQDGANMVFTTSPKLVGASLRAALRHPDVRILNCSVDMPYASIRTYYSRVYEAKFITGAIAAAVAREDRVGYVADTPTFGVPANINAFALGARMVNPRVKVSLQWSCLPGDPIQAFQKQGITVISGRDTPTPFRPAREFGTFRISPGGTLMDLASPFWHWGQFYENVVRTVLDGGWTRDKSGTDGTAVNYWWGMNSGVMDVLLSRELPHDVRHLANILRSGIIAGSIDPFACYITAQNGTVMNEGRTGFTPEQILHMDWLCDAVEGHLPEFDELIDCARPMYRMQGIHRDRLPAEKEADL
;
A
#
# COMPACT_ATOMS: atom_id res chain seq x y z
N MET A 1 59.94 -3.16 7.19
CA MET A 1 59.07 -3.19 6.02
C MET A 1 57.62 -2.82 6.44
N GLN A 2 57.00 -3.55 7.32
CA GLN A 2 55.61 -3.32 7.79
C GLN A 2 55.31 -1.91 8.32
N ARG A 3 56.26 -1.26 9.04
CA ARG A 3 56.01 0.09 9.57
C ARG A 3 55.95 1.16 8.45
N ILE A 4 56.71 0.98 7.37
CA ILE A 4 56.70 1.89 6.22
C ILE A 4 55.37 1.71 5.47
N GLU A 5 54.95 0.48 5.27
CA GLU A 5 53.64 0.17 4.67
C GLU A 5 52.50 0.75 5.50
N ALA A 6 52.52 0.60 6.81
CA ALA A 6 51.51 1.16 7.71
C ALA A 6 51.45 2.70 7.66
N ILE A 7 52.61 3.38 7.51
CA ILE A 7 52.69 4.83 7.31
C ILE A 7 52.03 5.24 5.99
N ASP A 8 52.30 4.50 4.92
CA ASP A 8 51.63 4.75 3.63
C ASP A 8 50.12 4.57 3.71
N GLU A 9 49.64 3.53 4.41
CA GLU A 9 48.20 3.32 4.63
C GLU A 9 47.58 4.42 5.50
N TYR A 10 48.27 4.88 6.57
CA TYR A 10 47.83 6.03 7.35
C TYR A 10 47.66 7.28 6.49
N ASN A 11 48.63 7.57 5.64
CA ASN A 11 48.60 8.73 4.76
C ASN A 11 47.52 8.64 3.69
N ARG A 12 47.17 7.42 3.24
CA ARG A 12 45.99 7.19 2.36
C ARG A 12 44.70 7.38 3.10
N ALA A 13 44.55 6.84 4.31
CA ALA A 13 43.39 7.01 5.18
C ALA A 13 43.18 8.50 5.51
N GLN A 14 44.26 9.23 5.87
CA GLN A 14 44.18 10.67 6.15
C GLN A 14 43.73 11.48 4.91
N ARG A 15 44.25 11.15 3.73
CA ARG A 15 43.78 11.79 2.48
C ARG A 15 42.31 11.55 2.23
N SER A 16 41.81 10.33 2.52
CA SER A 16 40.39 10.01 2.45
C SER A 16 39.57 10.82 3.45
N GLY A 17 40.05 10.95 4.70
CA GLY A 17 39.42 11.79 5.72
C GLY A 17 39.34 13.26 5.34
N MET A 18 40.47 13.80 4.84
CA MET A 18 40.53 15.20 4.39
C MET A 18 39.66 15.48 3.19
N ARG A 19 39.43 14.51 2.31
CA ARG A 19 38.48 14.62 1.20
C ARG A 19 37.05 14.66 1.71
N ASP A 20 36.65 13.71 2.55
CA ASP A 20 35.30 13.69 3.16
C ASP A 20 35.03 14.99 3.93
N TYR A 21 35.97 15.45 4.73
CA TYR A 21 35.90 16.72 5.46
C TYR A 21 35.60 17.91 4.53
N ARG A 22 36.33 18.02 3.41
CA ARG A 22 36.14 19.11 2.44
C ARG A 22 34.77 19.02 1.74
N GLU A 23 34.39 17.84 1.31
CA GLU A 23 33.12 17.59 0.64
C GLU A 23 31.93 17.94 1.55
N LYS A 24 31.98 17.50 2.82
CA LYS A 24 30.94 17.81 3.81
C LYS A 24 30.86 19.31 4.12
N THR A 25 32.02 19.94 4.34
CA THR A 25 32.10 21.37 4.59
C THR A 25 31.57 22.20 3.41
N ALA A 26 31.94 21.82 2.18
CA ALA A 26 31.44 22.48 0.97
C ALA A 26 29.93 22.32 0.79
N ALA A 27 29.37 21.21 1.26
CA ALA A 27 27.92 20.93 1.24
C ALA A 27 27.17 21.53 2.44
N GLY A 28 27.84 22.26 3.33
CA GLY A 28 27.24 22.81 4.55
C GLY A 28 26.85 21.76 5.59
N LYS A 29 27.43 20.55 5.51
CA LYS A 29 27.17 19.43 6.43
C LYS A 29 28.24 19.35 7.50
N TYR A 30 27.89 18.78 8.66
CA TYR A 30 28.83 18.57 9.76
C TYR A 30 29.93 17.57 9.33
N PRO A 31 31.23 17.96 9.38
CA PRO A 31 32.30 17.17 8.76
C PRO A 31 32.98 16.17 9.71
N TYR A 32 32.65 16.18 11.00
CA TYR A 32 33.24 15.32 12.02
C TYR A 32 32.30 14.19 12.43
N LEU A 33 32.76 13.29 13.33
CA LEU A 33 31.89 12.26 13.91
C LEU A 33 30.79 12.90 14.77
N PRO A 34 29.53 12.55 14.60
CA PRO A 34 28.47 12.97 15.49
C PRO A 34 28.66 12.36 16.89
N ALA A 35 28.32 13.10 17.93
CA ALA A 35 28.36 12.64 19.31
C ALA A 35 26.95 12.28 19.80
N LEU A 36 26.79 11.09 20.39
CA LEU A 36 25.52 10.65 20.92
C LEU A 36 25.00 11.56 22.05
N ASP A 37 25.91 12.06 22.91
CA ASP A 37 25.52 12.94 24.03
C ASP A 37 24.84 14.21 23.55
N GLU A 38 25.27 14.79 22.44
CA GLU A 38 24.63 15.97 21.83
C GLU A 38 23.24 15.67 21.26
N LEU A 39 23.03 14.44 20.78
CA LEU A 39 21.71 14.00 20.31
C LEU A 39 20.76 13.77 21.49
N LEU A 40 21.26 13.15 22.56
CA LEU A 40 20.46 12.85 23.75
C LEU A 40 20.11 14.08 24.59
N GLU A 41 20.87 15.20 24.51
CA GLU A 41 20.50 16.46 25.15
C GLU A 41 19.14 17.00 24.67
N LYS A 42 18.72 16.61 23.46
CA LYS A 42 17.48 17.07 22.81
C LYS A 42 16.38 16.02 22.76
N THR A 43 16.63 14.83 23.38
CA THR A 43 15.73 13.69 23.23
C THR A 43 15.47 13.05 24.60
N ASP A 44 14.20 12.84 24.92
CA ASP A 44 13.82 12.09 26.13
C ASP A 44 14.11 10.60 25.92
N THR A 45 14.81 10.03 26.91
CA THR A 45 15.12 8.61 26.95
C THR A 45 14.40 7.91 28.09
N GLU A 46 14.02 6.64 27.91
CA GLU A 46 13.30 5.88 28.92
C GLU A 46 14.24 5.04 29.77
N SER A 47 15.17 4.33 29.14
CA SER A 47 16.06 3.39 29.81
C SER A 47 17.34 3.11 29.02
N GLN A 48 18.28 2.42 29.70
CA GLN A 48 19.48 1.84 29.06
C GLN A 48 19.51 0.35 29.32
N ILE A 49 19.64 -0.45 28.25
CA ILE A 49 19.60 -1.92 28.31
C ILE A 49 20.97 -2.45 27.84
N PRO A 50 21.70 -3.21 28.69
CA PRO A 50 22.93 -3.88 28.25
C PRO A 50 22.59 -5.06 27.32
N LEU A 51 23.14 -5.06 26.10
CA LEU A 51 22.97 -6.15 25.13
C LEU A 51 24.09 -7.21 25.21
N GLY A 52 25.11 -6.98 26.04
CA GLY A 52 26.29 -7.83 26.09
C GLY A 52 27.25 -7.59 24.94
N THR A 53 28.09 -8.59 24.66
CA THR A 53 29.03 -8.53 23.53
C THR A 53 28.38 -9.17 22.31
N ILE A 54 28.14 -8.36 21.27
CA ILE A 54 27.52 -8.76 20.02
C ILE A 54 28.38 -8.32 18.85
N GLU A 55 28.23 -8.96 17.71
CA GLU A 55 28.82 -8.54 16.45
C GLU A 55 27.95 -7.44 15.82
N ILE A 56 28.54 -6.29 15.51
CA ILE A 56 27.84 -5.13 14.92
C ILE A 56 28.39 -4.79 13.55
N PRO A 57 27.53 -4.44 12.57
CA PRO A 57 27.97 -4.03 11.26
C PRO A 57 28.69 -2.67 11.33
N LEU A 58 29.86 -2.55 10.71
CA LEU A 58 30.63 -1.31 10.71
C LEU A 58 29.94 -0.16 9.99
N ASP A 59 29.09 -0.43 9.00
CA ASP A 59 28.31 0.59 8.30
C ASP A 59 27.30 1.30 9.22
N TYR A 60 26.86 0.63 10.29
CA TYR A 60 25.94 1.17 11.29
C TYR A 60 26.66 1.89 12.44
N VAL A 61 28.00 1.84 12.48
CA VAL A 61 28.82 2.63 13.40
C VAL A 61 28.98 4.02 12.81
N VAL A 62 28.24 4.99 13.33
CA VAL A 62 28.10 6.33 12.73
C VAL A 62 28.78 7.45 13.51
N GLY A 63 29.12 7.23 14.78
CA GLY A 63 29.64 8.30 15.62
C GLY A 63 30.35 7.83 16.89
N THR A 64 30.58 8.76 17.78
CA THR A 64 31.21 8.53 19.09
C THR A 64 30.24 8.87 20.23
N LYS A 65 30.44 8.33 21.43
CA LYS A 65 29.60 8.60 22.61
C LYS A 65 29.73 10.06 23.03
N THR A 66 30.96 10.60 23.12
CA THR A 66 31.24 11.94 23.65
C THR A 66 31.93 12.83 22.63
N THR A 67 31.82 14.15 22.80
CA THR A 67 32.41 15.16 21.92
C THR A 67 33.94 15.24 21.95
N GLY A 68 34.56 14.75 22.98
CA GLY A 68 35.98 15.01 23.28
C GLY A 68 37.01 14.48 22.27
N ARG A 69 36.60 13.70 21.25
CA ARG A 69 37.52 13.12 20.23
C ARG A 69 36.98 13.25 18.81
N THR A 70 35.89 13.95 18.60
CA THR A 70 35.23 14.10 17.30
C THR A 70 36.19 14.70 16.25
N MET A 71 36.96 15.70 16.60
CA MET A 71 37.84 16.44 15.67
C MET A 71 39.08 15.66 15.16
N ALA A 72 39.36 14.50 15.74
CA ALA A 72 40.48 13.67 15.26
C ALA A 72 40.09 12.83 14.03
N PHE A 73 38.79 12.73 13.73
CA PHE A 73 38.24 11.94 12.64
C PHE A 73 37.30 12.77 11.75
N ALA A 74 37.30 12.48 10.47
CA ALA A 74 36.24 12.90 9.56
C ALA A 74 34.97 12.08 9.81
N SER A 75 33.85 12.47 9.22
CA SER A 75 32.55 11.81 9.39
C SER A 75 32.57 10.34 8.96
N ASN A 76 33.47 9.92 8.11
CA ASN A 76 33.72 8.55 7.67
C ASN A 76 34.66 7.74 8.57
N PHE A 77 35.00 8.22 9.77
CA PHE A 77 35.98 7.65 10.71
C PHE A 77 37.45 7.71 10.25
N MET A 78 37.76 8.29 9.10
CA MET A 78 39.14 8.41 8.68
C MET A 78 39.87 9.51 9.45
N PRO A 79 41.21 9.33 9.72
CA PRO A 79 42.00 10.27 10.49
C PRO A 79 42.14 11.63 9.80
N LEU A 80 42.16 12.71 10.61
CA LEU A 80 42.42 14.07 10.15
C LEU A 80 43.77 14.61 10.65
N LEU A 81 44.31 14.02 11.72
CA LEU A 81 45.53 14.49 12.35
C LEU A 81 46.78 14.10 11.56
N PRO A 82 47.89 14.88 11.65
CA PRO A 82 49.18 14.55 11.02
C PRO A 82 49.84 13.27 11.58
N GLU A 83 50.77 12.69 10.80
CA GLU A 83 51.41 11.42 11.14
C GLU A 83 52.37 11.49 12.34
N ASP A 84 52.84 12.68 12.71
CA ASP A 84 53.75 12.94 13.84
C ASP A 84 53.06 13.01 15.20
N THR A 85 51.76 12.72 15.24
CA THR A 85 50.97 12.77 16.47
C THR A 85 50.95 11.44 17.23
N GLU A 86 50.69 11.48 18.54
CA GLU A 86 50.40 10.30 19.35
C GLU A 86 49.17 9.53 18.81
N PHE A 87 48.24 10.24 18.23
CA PHE A 87 47.08 9.65 17.59
C PHE A 87 47.48 8.73 16.44
N ALA A 88 48.33 9.23 15.54
CA ALA A 88 48.85 8.49 14.39
C ALA A 88 49.67 7.28 14.84
N SER A 89 50.55 7.44 15.83
CA SER A 89 51.34 6.32 16.36
C SER A 89 50.46 5.15 16.84
N LYS A 90 49.36 5.44 17.54
CA LYS A 90 48.40 4.42 17.99
C LYS A 90 47.60 3.81 16.84
N TRP A 91 47.26 4.60 15.82
CA TRP A 91 46.58 4.10 14.63
C TRP A 91 47.49 3.18 13.81
N LEU A 92 48.78 3.56 13.64
CA LEU A 92 49.79 2.74 12.98
C LEU A 92 50.02 1.40 13.67
N SER A 93 50.06 1.38 15.01
CA SER A 93 50.18 0.12 15.76
C SER A 93 49.00 -0.81 15.53
N LEU A 94 47.79 -0.28 15.47
CA LEU A 94 46.57 -1.04 15.15
C LEU A 94 46.55 -1.51 13.68
N CYS A 95 47.03 -0.67 12.75
CA CYS A 95 47.16 -1.03 11.35
C CYS A 95 48.13 -2.22 11.16
N MET A 96 49.28 -2.19 11.81
CA MET A 96 50.25 -3.29 11.78
C MET A 96 49.64 -4.57 12.36
N ALA A 97 48.99 -4.48 13.53
CA ALA A 97 48.30 -5.62 14.14
C ALA A 97 47.20 -6.20 13.23
N HIS A 98 46.47 -5.33 12.56
CA HIS A 98 45.45 -5.78 11.60
C HIS A 98 46.02 -6.50 10.38
N MET A 99 47.15 -6.04 9.89
CA MET A 99 47.85 -6.66 8.75
C MET A 99 48.52 -8.00 9.10
N GLU A 100 48.86 -8.22 10.39
CA GLU A 100 49.48 -9.45 10.87
C GLU A 100 48.48 -10.53 11.26
N GLU A 101 47.52 -10.23 12.13
CA GLU A 101 46.63 -11.20 12.75
C GLU A 101 45.15 -10.77 12.79
N GLY A 102 44.83 -9.55 12.35
CA GLY A 102 43.49 -8.96 12.45
C GLY A 102 43.25 -8.29 13.82
N ILE A 103 42.17 -7.51 13.88
CA ILE A 103 41.71 -6.88 15.13
C ILE A 103 40.49 -7.64 15.64
N HIS A 104 40.64 -8.36 16.75
CA HIS A 104 39.59 -9.20 17.36
C HIS A 104 39.05 -8.62 18.65
N ASP A 105 39.72 -7.65 19.27
CA ASP A 105 39.29 -7.04 20.53
C ASP A 105 37.95 -6.30 20.38
N ALA A 106 36.98 -6.63 21.21
CA ALA A 106 35.69 -5.96 21.24
C ALA A 106 35.84 -4.46 21.61
N ILE A 107 35.07 -3.62 20.96
CA ILE A 107 34.92 -2.21 21.33
C ILE A 107 33.81 -2.04 22.35
N LYS A 108 33.67 -0.82 22.93
CA LYS A 108 32.48 -0.44 23.71
C LYS A 108 31.66 0.57 22.89
N ALA A 109 30.38 0.32 22.76
CA ALA A 109 29.50 1.15 21.99
C ALA A 109 28.12 1.31 22.64
N TYR A 110 27.46 2.42 22.32
CA TYR A 110 26.05 2.64 22.60
C TYR A 110 25.25 2.44 21.31
N GLU A 111 24.11 1.81 21.41
CA GLU A 111 23.14 1.72 20.33
C GLU A 111 21.99 2.69 20.60
N TYR A 112 21.61 3.48 19.62
CA TYR A 112 20.48 4.38 19.64
C TYR A 112 19.84 4.45 18.24
N MET A 113 18.55 4.13 18.17
CA MET A 113 17.76 4.13 16.92
C MET A 113 18.45 3.31 15.79
N GLY A 114 18.92 2.10 16.12
CA GLY A 114 19.58 1.20 15.17
C GLY A 114 20.99 1.63 14.72
N ARG A 115 21.59 2.66 15.33
CA ARG A 115 22.94 3.16 15.03
C ARG A 115 23.86 3.01 16.23
N PHE A 116 25.16 2.83 15.96
CA PHE A 116 26.14 2.62 17.01
C PHE A 116 27.08 3.83 17.14
N TYR A 117 27.34 4.19 18.41
CA TYR A 117 28.20 5.29 18.81
C TYR A 117 29.31 4.76 19.71
N VAL A 118 30.54 4.88 19.29
CA VAL A 118 31.68 4.27 19.95
C VAL A 118 32.06 5.04 21.22
N GLN A 119 32.07 4.36 22.35
CA GLN A 119 32.62 4.90 23.59
C GLN A 119 34.13 4.68 23.68
N GLU A 120 34.58 3.44 23.35
CA GLU A 120 35.98 3.03 23.38
C GLU A 120 36.30 2.19 22.15
N GLY A 121 37.39 2.55 21.43
CA GLY A 121 37.84 1.82 20.25
C GLY A 121 37.68 2.55 18.92
N ASN A 122 37.47 3.89 18.91
CA ASN A 122 37.33 4.68 17.67
C ASN A 122 38.46 4.43 16.63
N LYS A 123 39.73 4.22 17.09
CA LYS A 123 40.83 3.93 16.18
C LYS A 123 40.72 2.52 15.57
N ARG A 124 40.25 1.53 16.35
CA ARG A 124 39.98 0.16 15.84
C ARG A 124 38.91 0.22 14.73
N VAL A 125 37.82 0.95 14.97
CA VAL A 125 36.76 1.18 13.97
C VAL A 125 37.33 1.88 12.74
N SER A 126 38.19 2.90 12.93
CA SER A 126 38.84 3.62 11.84
C SER A 126 39.69 2.69 10.94
N VAL A 127 40.53 1.86 11.55
CA VAL A 127 41.36 0.90 10.81
C VAL A 127 40.50 -0.11 10.07
N LEU A 128 39.55 -0.72 10.73
CA LEU A 128 38.66 -1.73 10.13
C LEU A 128 37.84 -1.17 8.99
N LYS A 129 37.28 0.04 9.14
CA LYS A 129 36.57 0.72 8.05
C LYS A 129 37.48 1.04 6.87
N TYR A 130 38.71 1.43 7.14
CA TYR A 130 39.71 1.70 6.10
C TYR A 130 40.02 0.46 5.25
N PHE A 131 40.13 -0.69 5.89
CA PHE A 131 40.38 -1.97 5.20
C PHE A 131 39.10 -2.65 4.67
N GLY A 132 37.93 -2.02 4.85
CA GLY A 132 36.66 -2.53 4.32
C GLY A 132 36.12 -3.77 5.04
N ALA A 133 36.40 -3.90 6.35
CA ALA A 133 35.80 -4.95 7.15
C ALA A 133 34.28 -4.73 7.31
N ASP A 134 33.53 -5.83 7.34
CA ASP A 134 32.06 -5.78 7.40
C ASP A 134 31.52 -5.54 8.82
N SER A 135 32.21 -6.06 9.85
CA SER A 135 31.72 -6.08 11.23
C SER A 135 32.83 -5.99 12.27
N ILE A 136 32.45 -5.76 13.52
CA ILE A 136 33.32 -5.79 14.70
C ILE A 136 32.52 -6.27 15.92
N PHE A 137 33.18 -6.99 16.83
CA PHE A 137 32.59 -7.29 18.15
C PHE A 137 32.55 -6.04 19.04
N ALA A 138 31.42 -5.83 19.69
CA ALA A 138 31.21 -4.69 20.59
C ALA A 138 30.42 -5.10 21.83
N THR A 139 30.84 -4.63 23.00
CA THR A 139 30.00 -4.62 24.19
C THR A 139 29.08 -3.42 24.09
N VAL A 140 27.78 -3.69 23.90
CA VAL A 140 26.79 -2.69 23.53
C VAL A 140 25.83 -2.42 24.68
N THR A 141 25.52 -1.12 24.90
CA THR A 141 24.42 -0.65 25.73
C THR A 141 23.42 0.07 24.81
N ARG A 142 22.17 -0.41 24.78
CA ARG A 142 21.06 0.22 24.05
C ARG A 142 20.48 1.37 24.86
N VAL A 143 20.34 2.53 24.25
CA VAL A 143 19.58 3.66 24.80
C VAL A 143 18.19 3.64 24.17
N VAL A 144 17.17 3.45 24.99
CA VAL A 144 15.78 3.38 24.54
C VAL A 144 15.19 4.79 24.56
N PRO A 145 14.73 5.31 23.41
CA PRO A 145 13.99 6.58 23.38
C PRO A 145 12.66 6.44 24.10
N ARG A 146 12.12 7.53 24.66
CA ARG A 146 10.77 7.51 25.19
C ARG A 146 9.76 7.29 24.07
N PHE A 147 8.83 6.36 24.29
CA PHE A 147 7.77 6.09 23.31
C PHE A 147 6.96 7.36 23.02
N ASN A 148 6.78 7.63 21.73
CA ASN A 148 5.82 8.58 21.20
C ASN A 148 5.25 8.01 19.88
N ASP A 149 4.17 8.59 19.38
CA ASP A 149 3.43 8.06 18.22
C ASP A 149 4.00 8.55 16.88
N THR A 150 5.31 8.87 16.82
CA THR A 150 5.98 9.15 15.53
C THR A 150 6.34 7.86 14.81
N PRO A 151 6.26 7.83 13.46
CA PRO A 151 6.58 6.64 12.68
C PRO A 151 7.95 6.05 13.01
N GLU A 152 8.97 6.89 13.16
CA GLU A 152 10.36 6.46 13.44
C GLU A 152 10.49 5.75 14.79
N ILE A 153 9.75 6.20 15.80
CA ILE A 153 9.76 5.57 17.14
C ILE A 153 8.98 4.26 17.10
N ARG A 154 7.83 4.20 16.42
CA ARG A 154 7.06 2.94 16.28
C ARG A 154 7.87 1.88 15.55
N GLU A 155 8.49 2.23 14.42
CA GLU A 155 9.37 1.34 13.64
C GLU A 155 10.55 0.81 14.49
N TYR A 156 11.13 1.68 15.33
CA TYR A 156 12.23 1.27 16.19
C TYR A 156 11.77 0.35 17.35
N TYR A 157 10.59 0.59 17.92
CA TYR A 157 10.04 -0.29 18.95
C TYR A 157 9.69 -1.66 18.38
N GLU A 158 9.11 -1.73 17.20
CA GLU A 158 8.90 -2.99 16.47
C GLU A 158 10.24 -3.72 16.22
N PHE A 159 11.27 -3.01 15.78
CA PHE A 159 12.62 -3.59 15.65
C PHE A 159 13.13 -4.16 16.97
N MET A 160 12.97 -3.46 18.10
CA MET A 160 13.43 -3.94 19.39
C MET A 160 12.74 -5.23 19.84
N GLU A 161 11.44 -5.35 19.56
CA GLU A 161 10.69 -6.58 19.84
C GLU A 161 11.15 -7.76 18.97
N TYR A 162 11.46 -7.47 17.70
CA TYR A 162 11.82 -8.49 16.72
C TYR A 162 13.30 -8.90 16.76
N TYR A 163 14.19 -8.00 17.15
CA TYR A 163 15.64 -8.26 17.20
C TYR A 163 16.03 -9.53 17.95
N PRO A 164 15.41 -9.93 19.11
CA PRO A 164 15.70 -11.17 19.79
C PRO A 164 15.45 -12.45 18.96
N LEU A 165 14.63 -12.36 17.93
CA LEU A 165 14.33 -13.47 17.01
C LEU A 165 15.35 -13.56 15.89
N CYS A 166 15.60 -12.44 15.18
CA CYS A 166 16.47 -12.42 14.01
C CYS A 166 17.96 -12.13 14.33
N GLY A 167 18.24 -11.29 15.30
CA GLY A 167 19.61 -10.86 15.65
C GLY A 167 20.34 -10.05 14.59
N LEU A 168 19.62 -9.44 13.62
CA LEU A 168 20.19 -8.72 12.50
C LEU A 168 19.88 -7.22 12.58
N TYR A 169 20.92 -6.38 12.71
CA TYR A 169 20.80 -4.92 12.65
C TYR A 169 20.62 -4.36 11.24
N ARG A 170 20.85 -5.15 10.21
CA ARG A 170 20.73 -4.71 8.80
C ARG A 170 19.29 -4.61 8.29
N LEU A 171 18.33 -5.11 9.07
CA LEU A 171 16.92 -5.07 8.73
C LEU A 171 16.30 -3.78 9.27
N HIS A 172 16.14 -2.80 8.42
CA HIS A 172 15.41 -1.57 8.70
C HIS A 172 14.27 -1.45 7.72
N PHE A 173 13.07 -1.30 8.21
CA PHE A 173 11.87 -1.09 7.43
C PHE A 173 11.32 0.32 7.66
N THR A 174 10.58 0.84 6.68
CA THR A 174 9.92 2.14 6.74
C THR A 174 8.41 2.03 6.96
N GLN A 175 7.91 0.81 7.12
CA GLN A 175 6.50 0.52 7.32
C GLN A 175 6.30 -0.41 8.50
N GLU A 176 5.36 -0.07 9.37
CA GLU A 176 4.94 -0.88 10.51
C GLU A 176 4.44 -2.26 10.06
N GLY A 177 4.66 -3.29 10.87
CA GLY A 177 4.30 -4.69 10.57
C GLY A 177 5.25 -5.41 9.63
N SER A 178 6.31 -4.75 9.16
CA SER A 178 7.23 -5.33 8.17
C SER A 178 8.04 -6.50 8.69
N PHE A 179 8.42 -6.51 9.96
CA PHE A 179 9.14 -7.62 10.56
C PHE A 179 8.32 -8.91 10.62
N ALA A 180 7.05 -8.82 11.01
CA ALA A 180 6.19 -9.98 11.05
C ALA A 180 5.85 -10.48 9.62
N ARG A 181 5.72 -9.57 8.64
CA ARG A 181 5.61 -9.93 7.22
C ARG A 181 6.84 -10.71 6.74
N LEU A 182 8.04 -10.27 7.13
CA LEU A 182 9.28 -10.98 6.79
C LEU A 182 9.31 -12.37 7.44
N GLN A 183 8.96 -12.48 8.73
CA GLN A 183 8.89 -13.75 9.46
C GLN A 183 8.02 -14.77 8.71
N LYS A 184 6.84 -14.32 8.30
CA LYS A 184 5.89 -15.12 7.55
C LYS A 184 6.41 -15.49 6.16
N ALA A 185 7.02 -14.55 5.43
CA ALA A 185 7.60 -14.81 4.12
C ALA A 185 8.75 -15.82 4.15
N LEU A 186 9.44 -15.93 5.29
CA LEU A 186 10.45 -16.96 5.57
C LEU A 186 9.85 -18.31 6.02
N GLY A 187 8.51 -18.41 6.08
CA GLY A 187 7.80 -19.62 6.52
C GLY A 187 7.95 -19.93 8.02
N LYS A 188 8.21 -18.93 8.85
CA LYS A 188 8.45 -19.08 10.29
C LYS A 188 7.24 -18.71 11.13
N ALA A 189 7.09 -19.38 12.30
CA ALA A 189 6.11 -18.99 13.30
C ALA A 189 6.45 -17.60 13.90
N PRO A 190 5.47 -16.85 14.44
CA PRO A 190 5.68 -15.47 14.92
C PRO A 190 6.79 -15.30 15.95
N ASP A 191 6.98 -16.28 16.82
CA ASP A 191 7.96 -16.30 17.91
C ASP A 191 9.19 -17.20 17.64
N GLU A 192 9.30 -17.74 16.43
CA GLU A 192 10.38 -18.64 16.04
C GLU A 192 11.68 -17.88 15.83
N LYS A 193 12.74 -18.30 16.56
CA LYS A 193 14.08 -17.72 16.38
C LYS A 193 14.74 -18.20 15.09
N TRP A 194 15.45 -17.30 14.45
CA TRP A 194 16.21 -17.61 13.25
C TRP A 194 17.45 -18.44 13.54
N THR A 195 17.65 -19.47 12.75
CA THR A 195 18.86 -20.29 12.75
C THR A 195 20.04 -19.51 12.15
N ALA A 196 21.25 -20.04 12.26
CA ALA A 196 22.43 -19.45 11.61
C ALA A 196 22.28 -19.46 10.08
N ASP A 197 21.66 -20.49 9.52
CA ASP A 197 21.42 -20.62 8.09
C ASP A 197 20.39 -19.59 7.60
N ASP A 198 19.28 -19.38 8.32
CA ASP A 198 18.29 -18.34 8.00
C ASP A 198 18.95 -16.95 7.94
N LYS A 199 19.78 -16.65 8.94
CA LYS A 199 20.49 -15.36 9.00
C LYS A 199 21.45 -15.18 7.81
N ALA A 200 22.21 -16.22 7.48
CA ALA A 200 23.15 -16.20 6.37
C ALA A 200 22.43 -16.01 5.04
N GLU A 201 21.29 -16.68 4.85
CA GLU A 201 20.45 -16.55 3.65
C GLU A 201 19.91 -15.12 3.49
N VAL A 202 19.31 -14.56 4.55
CA VAL A 202 18.78 -13.19 4.50
C VAL A 202 19.88 -12.17 4.31
N VAL A 203 21.03 -12.31 4.98
CA VAL A 203 22.17 -11.41 4.78
C VAL A 203 22.69 -11.47 3.34
N SER A 204 22.80 -12.66 2.76
CA SER A 204 23.22 -12.83 1.37
C SER A 204 22.22 -12.14 0.41
N LEU A 205 20.93 -12.37 0.60
CA LEU A 205 19.87 -11.75 -0.19
C LEU A 205 19.92 -10.21 -0.07
N MET A 206 20.03 -9.70 1.14
CA MET A 206 20.15 -8.27 1.42
C MET A 206 21.36 -7.63 0.74
N ASN A 207 22.49 -8.31 0.69
CA ASN A 207 23.69 -7.78 0.04
C ASN A 207 23.47 -7.59 -1.48
N TRP A 208 22.84 -8.54 -2.15
CA TRP A 208 22.51 -8.43 -3.57
C TRP A 208 21.48 -7.34 -3.84
N ILE A 209 20.42 -7.30 -3.05
CA ILE A 209 19.37 -6.28 -3.14
C ILE A 209 19.96 -4.88 -2.90
N THR A 210 20.75 -4.70 -1.84
CA THR A 210 21.38 -3.41 -1.52
C THR A 210 22.25 -2.91 -2.67
N LYS A 211 23.05 -3.79 -3.27
CA LYS A 211 23.92 -3.42 -4.40
C LYS A 211 23.10 -2.95 -5.60
N ALA A 212 22.07 -3.69 -5.98
CA ALA A 212 21.24 -3.33 -7.12
C ALA A 212 20.35 -2.10 -6.82
N TYR A 213 19.80 -1.98 -5.61
CA TYR A 213 19.03 -0.83 -5.13
C TYR A 213 19.85 0.47 -5.17
N ASN A 214 21.09 0.44 -4.68
CA ASN A 214 21.98 1.60 -4.70
C ASN A 214 22.39 2.00 -6.13
N ALA A 215 22.53 1.03 -7.04
CA ALA A 215 22.80 1.31 -8.45
C ALA A 215 21.64 2.09 -9.14
N HIS A 216 20.43 1.98 -8.62
CA HIS A 216 19.25 2.76 -9.05
C HIS A 216 19.10 4.10 -8.31
N GLY A 217 20.05 4.48 -7.44
CA GLY A 217 19.99 5.72 -6.65
C GLY A 217 19.15 5.61 -5.38
N GLY A 218 18.86 4.39 -4.93
CA GLY A 218 18.12 4.11 -3.71
C GLY A 218 18.80 4.60 -2.43
N ASP A 219 20.13 4.79 -2.46
CA ASP A 219 20.91 5.38 -1.36
C ASP A 219 20.47 6.79 -0.94
N LYS A 220 19.64 7.46 -1.75
CA LYS A 220 19.09 8.80 -1.50
C LYS A 220 17.62 8.78 -1.10
N MET A 221 17.03 7.60 -1.00
CA MET A 221 15.61 7.40 -0.73
C MET A 221 15.37 7.12 0.75
N ARG A 222 14.12 7.32 1.19
CA ARG A 222 13.65 6.93 2.53
C ARG A 222 13.44 5.42 2.62
N THR A 223 12.89 4.80 1.56
CA THR A 223 12.76 3.34 1.44
C THR A 223 14.10 2.65 1.64
N THR A 224 14.09 1.44 2.15
CA THR A 224 15.29 0.68 2.49
C THR A 224 15.44 -0.57 1.62
N PRO A 225 16.62 -1.15 1.52
CA PRO A 225 16.79 -2.46 0.89
C PRO A 225 15.92 -3.56 1.51
N ALA A 226 15.57 -3.45 2.81
CA ALA A 226 14.67 -4.39 3.47
C ALA A 226 13.22 -4.24 3.00
N ASP A 227 12.74 -3.01 2.75
CA ASP A 227 11.43 -2.79 2.12
C ASP A 227 11.37 -3.40 0.73
N VAL A 228 12.45 -3.23 -0.06
CA VAL A 228 12.57 -3.84 -1.39
C VAL A 228 12.60 -5.36 -1.30
N MET A 229 13.29 -5.92 -0.31
CA MET A 229 13.28 -7.37 -0.06
C MET A 229 11.88 -7.89 0.21
N LEU A 230 11.11 -7.22 1.06
CA LEU A 230 9.71 -7.58 1.31
C LEU A 230 8.86 -7.49 0.04
N LEU A 231 9.07 -6.45 -0.78
CA LEU A 231 8.37 -6.31 -2.05
C LEU A 231 8.71 -7.47 -2.99
N LEU A 232 9.99 -7.86 -3.09
CA LEU A 232 10.42 -9.01 -3.89
C LEU A 232 9.87 -10.33 -3.35
N LEU A 233 9.84 -10.54 -2.03
CA LEU A 233 9.30 -11.76 -1.40
C LEU A 233 7.78 -11.91 -1.58
N ARG A 234 7.05 -10.82 -1.84
CA ARG A 234 5.63 -10.88 -2.24
C ARG A 234 5.45 -11.40 -3.68
N LEU A 235 6.45 -11.26 -4.52
CA LEU A 235 6.38 -11.50 -5.96
C LEU A 235 7.07 -12.80 -6.37
N TYR A 236 8.12 -13.17 -5.66
CA TYR A 236 8.98 -14.32 -5.94
C TYR A 236 9.07 -15.19 -4.68
N LYS A 237 9.15 -16.50 -4.86
CA LYS A 237 9.43 -17.40 -3.74
C LYS A 237 10.88 -17.21 -3.26
N LEU A 238 11.11 -17.36 -1.95
CA LEU A 238 12.45 -17.25 -1.37
C LEU A 238 13.46 -18.18 -2.05
N ASP A 239 13.07 -19.44 -2.30
CA ASP A 239 13.94 -20.43 -2.97
C ASP A 239 14.30 -20.05 -4.41
N GLU A 240 13.42 -19.32 -5.10
CA GLU A 240 13.69 -18.76 -6.43
C GLU A 240 14.73 -17.64 -6.34
N LEU A 241 14.54 -16.68 -5.44
CA LEU A 241 15.47 -15.57 -5.22
C LEU A 241 16.87 -16.05 -4.83
N LYS A 242 17.00 -17.13 -4.06
CA LYS A 242 18.29 -17.72 -3.70
C LYS A 242 19.12 -18.17 -4.91
N THR A 243 18.48 -18.49 -6.03
CA THR A 243 19.16 -18.93 -7.26
C THR A 243 19.53 -17.81 -8.21
N TYR A 244 19.09 -16.57 -7.94
CA TYR A 244 19.30 -15.44 -8.83
C TYR A 244 20.77 -15.04 -8.94
N SER A 245 21.21 -14.81 -10.17
CA SER A 245 22.45 -14.13 -10.47
C SER A 245 22.33 -12.60 -10.20
N PRO A 246 23.44 -11.88 -10.09
CA PRO A 246 23.42 -10.42 -9.94
C PRO A 246 22.63 -9.70 -11.03
N ALA A 247 22.66 -10.19 -12.27
CA ALA A 247 21.91 -9.62 -13.39
C ALA A 247 20.39 -9.85 -13.23
N GLN A 248 19.99 -11.01 -12.69
CA GLN A 248 18.59 -11.31 -12.42
C GLN A 248 18.06 -10.46 -11.26
N PHE A 249 18.86 -10.21 -10.20
CA PHE A 249 18.48 -9.26 -9.15
C PHE A 249 18.33 -7.84 -9.68
N ALA A 250 19.24 -7.38 -10.54
CA ALA A 250 19.10 -6.06 -11.16
C ALA A 250 17.79 -5.98 -11.97
N ALA A 251 17.50 -6.97 -12.80
CA ALA A 251 16.27 -7.02 -13.58
C ALA A 251 15.00 -7.11 -12.70
N ALA A 252 15.04 -7.84 -11.58
CA ALA A 252 13.92 -7.91 -10.64
C ALA A 252 13.66 -6.56 -9.96
N ILE A 253 14.73 -5.83 -9.60
CA ILE A 253 14.62 -4.48 -9.04
C ILE A 253 14.16 -3.48 -10.09
N ASP A 254 14.68 -3.53 -11.33
CA ASP A 254 14.15 -2.74 -12.46
C ASP A 254 12.64 -2.91 -12.62
N ALA A 255 12.17 -4.15 -12.55
CA ALA A 255 10.75 -4.48 -12.69
C ALA A 255 9.88 -3.88 -11.58
N VAL A 256 10.38 -3.82 -10.34
CA VAL A 256 9.63 -3.30 -9.18
C VAL A 256 9.92 -1.83 -8.88
N TRP A 257 10.80 -1.15 -9.63
CA TRP A 257 11.28 0.17 -9.28
C TRP A 257 10.17 1.21 -9.15
N ASP A 258 9.19 1.19 -10.05
CA ASP A 258 8.03 2.08 -9.95
C ASP A 258 7.22 1.85 -8.65
N ASN A 259 7.16 0.61 -8.16
CA ASN A 259 6.52 0.29 -6.88
C ASN A 259 7.37 0.79 -5.69
N VAL A 260 8.71 0.73 -5.80
CA VAL A 260 9.62 1.31 -4.79
C VAL A 260 9.44 2.83 -4.73
N LEU A 261 9.38 3.50 -5.88
CA LEU A 261 9.10 4.93 -5.96
C LEU A 261 7.73 5.29 -5.38
N ALA A 262 6.73 4.44 -5.55
CA ALA A 262 5.41 4.64 -4.95
C ALA A 262 5.44 4.61 -3.41
N LEU A 263 6.34 3.82 -2.79
CA LEU A 263 6.52 3.78 -1.34
C LEU A 263 7.18 5.05 -0.76
N GLU A 264 7.95 5.79 -1.58
CA GLU A 264 8.59 7.05 -1.16
C GLU A 264 7.63 8.20 -0.92
N ARG A 265 6.40 8.11 -1.41
CA ARG A 265 5.47 9.24 -1.45
C ARG A 265 4.54 9.23 -0.26
N PRO A 266 4.20 10.42 0.30
CA PRO A 266 3.16 10.55 1.32
C PRO A 266 1.78 10.09 0.79
N GLU A 267 1.53 10.27 -0.52
CA GLU A 267 0.31 9.86 -1.22
C GLU A 267 0.68 9.05 -2.48
N PRO A 268 0.99 7.75 -2.33
CA PRO A 268 1.44 6.92 -3.46
C PRO A 268 0.33 6.62 -4.47
N VAL A 269 -0.93 6.89 -4.14
CA VAL A 269 -2.11 6.57 -4.97
C VAL A 269 -2.72 7.83 -5.55
N LYS A 270 -2.89 7.86 -6.88
CA LYS A 270 -3.63 8.89 -7.60
C LYS A 270 -5.04 8.38 -7.92
N LEU A 271 -6.05 8.95 -7.28
CA LEU A 271 -7.44 8.67 -7.63
C LEU A 271 -7.83 9.42 -8.91
N SER A 272 -8.19 8.67 -9.93
CA SER A 272 -8.77 9.21 -11.17
C SER A 272 -10.29 9.12 -11.08
N THR A 273 -10.94 10.27 -10.91
CA THR A 273 -12.41 10.35 -10.68
C THR A 273 -13.23 10.54 -11.94
N GLN A 274 -12.57 10.72 -13.09
CA GLN A 274 -13.21 10.91 -14.39
C GLN A 274 -12.38 10.25 -15.50
N PRO A 275 -13.00 9.82 -16.61
CA PRO A 275 -12.27 9.37 -17.79
C PRO A 275 -11.37 10.48 -18.33
N ALA A 276 -10.20 10.09 -18.85
CA ALA A 276 -9.30 11.03 -19.52
C ALA A 276 -10.02 11.65 -20.72
N ALA A 277 -9.84 12.96 -20.93
CA ALA A 277 -10.36 13.61 -22.11
C ALA A 277 -9.76 12.97 -23.38
N PRO A 278 -10.55 12.78 -24.47
CA PRO A 278 -10.04 12.21 -25.70
C PRO A 278 -8.81 12.99 -26.17
N ALA A 279 -7.74 12.29 -26.52
CA ALA A 279 -6.53 12.92 -27.02
C ALA A 279 -6.88 13.74 -28.28
N LYS A 280 -6.64 15.05 -28.23
CA LYS A 280 -6.82 15.90 -29.43
C LYS A 280 -5.84 15.44 -30.51
N LYS A 281 -6.33 14.86 -31.59
CA LYS A 281 -5.56 14.41 -32.77
C LYS A 281 -4.90 15.55 -33.58
N ASN A 282 -4.48 16.63 -32.95
CA ASN A 282 -4.01 17.85 -33.64
C ASN A 282 -2.62 18.29 -33.14
N SER A 283 -1.66 17.41 -33.09
CA SER A 283 -0.26 17.83 -33.05
C SER A 283 0.29 17.78 -34.50
N LEU A 284 0.82 18.90 -35.02
CA LEU A 284 1.57 18.93 -36.25
C LEU A 284 2.75 17.94 -36.23
N LEU A 285 3.25 17.59 -35.05
CA LEU A 285 4.30 16.59 -34.82
C LEU A 285 3.82 15.16 -35.18
N ASP A 286 2.56 14.81 -34.94
CA ASP A 286 2.00 13.49 -35.30
C ASP A 286 1.88 13.28 -36.81
N ARG A 287 1.87 14.39 -37.60
CA ARG A 287 1.90 14.38 -39.06
C ARG A 287 3.30 14.25 -39.65
N ILE A 288 4.35 14.66 -38.90
CA ILE A 288 5.73 14.72 -39.41
C ILE A 288 6.52 13.47 -39.05
N LEU A 289 6.17 12.74 -38.00
CA LEU A 289 6.82 11.51 -37.57
C LEU A 289 5.78 10.38 -37.31
N PRO A 290 5.18 9.83 -38.38
CA PRO A 290 4.34 8.63 -38.23
C PRO A 290 5.23 7.44 -37.88
N GLY A 291 5.22 7.00 -36.64
CA GLY A 291 5.99 5.80 -36.21
C GLY A 291 6.48 5.79 -34.78
N ILE A 292 6.36 6.87 -34.01
CA ILE A 292 6.84 6.92 -32.61
C ILE A 292 5.76 6.47 -31.61
N ARG A 293 4.48 6.43 -32.00
CA ARG A 293 3.37 5.84 -31.23
C ARG A 293 2.76 4.70 -32.04
N SER A 294 3.20 3.49 -31.84
CA SER A 294 2.50 2.33 -32.37
C SER A 294 1.23 2.11 -31.52
N GLU A 295 0.12 2.72 -31.96
CA GLU A 295 -1.21 2.38 -31.46
C GLU A 295 -1.46 0.90 -31.77
N PRO A 296 -1.91 0.09 -30.79
CA PRO A 296 -2.27 -1.28 -31.10
C PRO A 296 -3.47 -1.27 -32.05
N SER A 297 -3.29 -1.83 -33.23
CA SER A 297 -4.36 -1.95 -34.25
C SER A 297 -5.44 -2.95 -33.83
N HIS A 298 -5.10 -3.86 -32.92
CA HIS A 298 -5.96 -4.90 -32.39
C HIS A 298 -5.64 -5.16 -30.92
N LEU A 299 -6.66 -5.31 -30.09
CA LEU A 299 -6.53 -5.69 -28.68
C LEU A 299 -7.20 -7.03 -28.41
N LYS A 300 -6.50 -7.92 -27.72
CA LYS A 300 -7.09 -9.09 -27.10
C LYS A 300 -7.17 -8.86 -25.60
N VAL A 301 -8.40 -8.77 -25.11
CA VAL A 301 -8.74 -8.39 -23.73
C VAL A 301 -9.23 -9.61 -22.96
N ALA A 302 -8.52 -10.01 -21.93
CA ALA A 302 -8.90 -11.13 -21.09
C ALA A 302 -9.58 -10.63 -19.79
N PHE A 303 -10.56 -11.40 -19.34
CA PHE A 303 -11.23 -11.21 -18.05
C PHE A 303 -10.99 -12.45 -17.18
N VAL A 304 -10.39 -12.26 -16.01
CA VAL A 304 -10.14 -13.33 -15.05
C VAL A 304 -11.03 -13.16 -13.83
N ASN A 305 -11.90 -14.13 -13.59
CA ASN A 305 -12.96 -14.07 -12.61
C ASN A 305 -12.81 -15.16 -11.54
N GLU A 306 -13.08 -14.85 -10.25
CA GLU A 306 -13.08 -15.87 -9.17
C GLU A 306 -14.18 -16.92 -9.35
N ARG A 307 -15.30 -16.56 -9.96
CA ARG A 307 -16.48 -17.43 -10.11
C ARG A 307 -17.01 -17.39 -11.54
N THR A 308 -17.96 -18.26 -11.82
CA THR A 308 -18.68 -18.23 -13.10
C THR A 308 -19.85 -17.23 -13.05
N PRO A 309 -20.35 -16.76 -14.20
CA PRO A 309 -21.52 -15.85 -14.26
C PRO A 309 -22.78 -16.47 -13.64
N GLU A 310 -22.92 -17.79 -13.70
CA GLU A 310 -24.07 -18.52 -13.14
C GLU A 310 -24.03 -18.55 -11.61
N THR A 311 -22.84 -18.55 -11.02
CA THR A 311 -22.66 -18.66 -9.56
C THR A 311 -22.44 -17.34 -8.85
N SER A 312 -22.25 -16.24 -9.60
CA SER A 312 -21.96 -14.92 -9.04
C SER A 312 -22.58 -13.80 -9.86
N THR A 313 -23.46 -13.03 -9.25
CA THR A 313 -24.01 -11.83 -9.87
C THR A 313 -22.93 -10.81 -10.21
N TRP A 314 -21.93 -10.68 -9.35
CA TRP A 314 -20.76 -9.83 -9.60
C TRP A 314 -20.06 -10.22 -10.92
N THR A 315 -19.74 -11.49 -11.09
CA THR A 315 -19.14 -12.00 -12.33
C THR A 315 -20.07 -11.81 -13.53
N SER A 316 -21.38 -12.05 -13.36
CA SER A 316 -22.38 -11.84 -14.42
C SER A 316 -22.38 -10.40 -14.92
N GLN A 317 -22.30 -9.41 -14.02
CA GLN A 317 -22.25 -8.00 -14.41
C GLN A 317 -20.97 -7.64 -15.17
N HIS A 318 -19.82 -8.20 -14.78
CA HIS A 318 -18.57 -8.04 -15.53
C HIS A 318 -18.63 -8.69 -16.92
N GLU A 319 -19.30 -9.85 -17.03
CA GLU A 319 -19.51 -10.52 -18.31
C GLU A 319 -20.43 -9.72 -19.25
N PHE A 320 -21.45 -9.06 -18.74
CA PHE A 320 -22.25 -8.11 -19.55
C PHE A 320 -21.36 -6.99 -20.09
N GLY A 321 -20.47 -6.46 -19.25
CA GLY A 321 -19.49 -5.46 -19.68
C GLY A 321 -18.51 -5.98 -20.73
N ARG A 322 -18.03 -7.22 -20.59
CA ARG A 322 -17.15 -7.87 -21.57
C ARG A 322 -17.83 -8.02 -22.92
N THR A 323 -19.04 -8.55 -22.95
CA THR A 323 -19.79 -8.76 -24.19
C THR A 323 -20.15 -7.43 -24.88
N GLN A 324 -20.28 -6.33 -24.15
CA GLN A 324 -20.44 -5.00 -24.73
C GLN A 324 -19.20 -4.58 -25.52
N LEU A 325 -17.98 -4.89 -25.05
CA LEU A 325 -16.75 -4.58 -25.79
C LEU A 325 -16.70 -5.27 -27.16
N ASP A 326 -17.08 -6.55 -27.23
CA ASP A 326 -17.13 -7.28 -28.52
C ASP A 326 -18.08 -6.63 -29.52
N GLN A 327 -19.19 -6.03 -29.02
CA GLN A 327 -20.18 -5.35 -29.86
C GLN A 327 -19.68 -3.95 -30.31
N VAL A 328 -19.15 -3.17 -29.37
CA VAL A 328 -18.77 -1.76 -29.62
C VAL A 328 -17.51 -1.67 -30.47
N PHE A 329 -16.54 -2.58 -30.27
CA PHE A 329 -15.26 -2.57 -30.96
C PHE A 329 -15.09 -3.74 -31.95
N ALA A 330 -16.18 -4.20 -32.56
CA ALA A 330 -16.16 -5.31 -33.51
C ALA A 330 -15.01 -5.18 -34.53
N GLY A 331 -14.18 -6.23 -34.66
CA GLY A 331 -13.02 -6.27 -35.55
C GLY A 331 -11.75 -5.58 -35.05
N LYS A 332 -11.80 -4.85 -33.91
CA LYS A 332 -10.62 -4.22 -33.28
C LYS A 332 -10.29 -4.81 -31.90
N VAL A 333 -11.29 -5.36 -31.22
CA VAL A 333 -11.15 -5.97 -29.90
C VAL A 333 -11.71 -7.38 -29.94
N GLU A 334 -10.95 -8.34 -29.45
CA GLU A 334 -11.37 -9.71 -29.15
C GLU A 334 -11.39 -9.86 -27.63
N THR A 335 -12.47 -10.41 -27.04
CA THR A 335 -12.50 -10.65 -25.61
C THR A 335 -12.55 -12.14 -25.28
N VAL A 336 -11.94 -12.53 -24.16
CA VAL A 336 -11.96 -13.89 -23.63
C VAL A 336 -12.15 -13.83 -22.11
N ALA A 337 -12.85 -14.82 -21.53
CA ALA A 337 -13.05 -14.92 -20.09
C ALA A 337 -12.49 -16.22 -19.52
N TYR A 338 -11.88 -16.14 -18.36
CA TYR A 338 -11.35 -17.25 -17.56
C TYR A 338 -12.06 -17.21 -16.19
N HIS A 339 -12.60 -18.34 -15.77
CA HIS A 339 -13.40 -18.41 -14.54
C HIS A 339 -12.79 -19.37 -13.54
N GLY A 340 -13.12 -19.21 -12.25
CA GLY A 340 -12.67 -20.09 -11.17
C GLY A 340 -11.25 -19.81 -10.72
N ALA A 341 -10.81 -18.55 -10.80
CA ALA A 341 -9.51 -18.12 -10.29
C ALA A 341 -9.52 -18.09 -8.75
N GLU A 342 -8.79 -19.01 -8.12
CA GLU A 342 -8.65 -19.07 -6.67
C GLU A 342 -7.28 -18.53 -6.26
N PRO A 343 -7.24 -17.46 -5.43
CA PRO A 343 -5.98 -16.93 -4.88
C PRO A 343 -5.18 -18.00 -4.14
N GLY A 344 -3.85 -18.00 -4.34
CA GLY A 344 -2.95 -18.97 -3.72
C GLY A 344 -3.04 -20.40 -4.28
N LYS A 345 -3.88 -20.64 -5.32
CA LYS A 345 -3.97 -21.96 -5.99
C LYS A 345 -3.67 -21.84 -7.48
N ASN A 346 -4.65 -21.41 -8.28
CA ASN A 346 -4.57 -21.38 -9.74
C ASN A 346 -4.71 -19.98 -10.35
N ALA A 347 -4.86 -18.93 -9.53
CA ALA A 347 -5.08 -17.59 -10.06
C ALA A 347 -3.91 -17.11 -10.93
N ASP A 348 -2.66 -17.39 -10.52
CA ASP A 348 -1.48 -17.07 -11.31
C ASP A 348 -1.48 -17.80 -12.65
N GLU A 349 -1.78 -19.09 -12.64
CA GLU A 349 -1.82 -19.92 -13.84
C GLU A 349 -2.86 -19.43 -14.85
N LEU A 350 -4.04 -18.98 -14.36
CA LEU A 350 -5.09 -18.47 -15.23
C LEU A 350 -4.75 -17.11 -15.84
N VAL A 351 -4.09 -16.22 -15.08
CA VAL A 351 -3.61 -14.94 -15.62
C VAL A 351 -2.49 -15.17 -16.63
N GLU A 352 -1.52 -16.04 -16.32
CA GLU A 352 -0.44 -16.42 -17.24
C GLU A 352 -0.99 -17.05 -18.51
N LYS A 353 -1.97 -17.96 -18.39
CA LYS A 353 -2.63 -18.57 -19.55
C LYS A 353 -3.31 -17.53 -20.42
N ALA A 354 -4.01 -16.56 -19.84
CA ALA A 354 -4.63 -15.49 -20.60
C ALA A 354 -3.60 -14.71 -21.45
N ILE A 355 -2.43 -14.44 -20.88
CA ILE A 355 -1.32 -13.75 -21.56
C ILE A 355 -0.70 -14.65 -22.65
N GLN A 356 -0.45 -15.93 -22.36
CA GLN A 356 0.06 -16.90 -23.33
C GLN A 356 -0.90 -17.12 -24.50
N ASP A 357 -2.20 -17.06 -24.26
CA ASP A 357 -3.25 -17.12 -25.30
C ASP A 357 -3.32 -15.81 -26.14
N GLY A 358 -2.42 -14.85 -25.86
CA GLY A 358 -2.20 -13.62 -26.64
C GLY A 358 -2.93 -12.39 -26.11
N ALA A 359 -3.46 -12.39 -24.88
CA ALA A 359 -4.04 -11.19 -24.29
C ALA A 359 -2.94 -10.13 -24.05
N ASN A 360 -3.17 -8.92 -24.53
CA ASN A 360 -2.33 -7.75 -24.30
C ASN A 360 -2.97 -6.73 -23.34
N MET A 361 -4.16 -7.08 -22.83
CA MET A 361 -4.86 -6.39 -21.75
C MET A 361 -5.62 -7.41 -20.91
N VAL A 362 -5.51 -7.30 -19.58
CA VAL A 362 -6.15 -8.23 -18.64
C VAL A 362 -6.91 -7.44 -17.57
N PHE A 363 -8.18 -7.77 -17.37
CA PHE A 363 -8.98 -7.33 -16.23
C PHE A 363 -9.16 -8.50 -15.27
N THR A 364 -8.72 -8.33 -14.02
CA THR A 364 -9.06 -9.23 -12.93
C THR A 364 -10.18 -8.59 -12.11
N THR A 365 -11.26 -9.30 -11.89
CA THR A 365 -12.54 -8.73 -11.45
C THR A 365 -12.78 -8.81 -9.93
N SER A 366 -11.73 -9.09 -9.16
CA SER A 366 -11.81 -9.19 -7.70
C SER A 366 -10.54 -8.63 -7.03
N PRO A 367 -10.67 -7.95 -5.90
CA PRO A 367 -9.51 -7.52 -5.10
C PRO A 367 -8.58 -8.66 -4.73
N LYS A 368 -9.11 -9.86 -4.47
CA LYS A 368 -8.32 -11.04 -4.10
C LYS A 368 -7.34 -11.52 -5.19
N LEU A 369 -7.54 -11.09 -6.43
CA LEU A 369 -6.66 -11.40 -7.56
C LEU A 369 -5.53 -10.39 -7.75
N VAL A 370 -5.38 -9.40 -6.84
CA VAL A 370 -4.37 -8.34 -6.97
C VAL A 370 -2.95 -8.91 -6.96
N GLY A 371 -2.66 -9.93 -6.14
CA GLY A 371 -1.34 -10.58 -6.11
C GLY A 371 -0.97 -11.23 -7.43
N ALA A 372 -1.88 -12.02 -8.03
CA ALA A 372 -1.67 -12.63 -9.35
C ALA A 372 -1.52 -11.56 -10.44
N SER A 373 -2.33 -10.48 -10.38
CA SER A 373 -2.23 -9.34 -11.29
C SER A 373 -0.86 -8.66 -11.24
N LEU A 374 -0.35 -8.46 -10.04
CA LEU A 374 0.93 -7.81 -9.80
C LEU A 374 2.10 -8.66 -10.32
N ARG A 375 2.13 -9.96 -9.98
CA ARG A 375 3.15 -10.89 -10.46
C ARG A 375 3.18 -10.98 -11.98
N ALA A 376 2.01 -11.05 -12.61
CA ALA A 376 1.91 -11.07 -14.07
C ALA A 376 2.37 -9.75 -14.70
N ALA A 377 2.01 -8.59 -14.13
CA ALA A 377 2.44 -7.28 -14.64
C ALA A 377 3.97 -7.11 -14.62
N LEU A 378 4.64 -7.69 -13.63
CA LEU A 378 6.10 -7.64 -13.50
C LEU A 378 6.80 -8.58 -14.49
N ARG A 379 6.23 -9.77 -14.75
CA ARG A 379 6.77 -10.72 -15.74
C ARG A 379 6.51 -10.27 -17.17
N HIS A 380 5.39 -9.61 -17.40
CA HIS A 380 4.92 -9.19 -18.72
C HIS A 380 4.70 -7.66 -18.78
N PRO A 381 5.77 -6.87 -18.72
CA PRO A 381 5.67 -5.42 -18.64
C PRO A 381 4.96 -4.78 -19.84
N ASP A 382 4.81 -5.44 -20.96
CA ASP A 382 4.09 -4.95 -22.13
C ASP A 382 2.57 -5.24 -22.10
N VAL A 383 2.11 -6.07 -21.15
CA VAL A 383 0.70 -6.38 -20.94
C VAL A 383 0.08 -5.37 -19.96
N ARG A 384 -1.09 -4.84 -20.31
CA ARG A 384 -1.83 -3.88 -19.47
C ARG A 384 -2.72 -4.64 -18.51
N ILE A 385 -2.45 -4.55 -17.21
CA ILE A 385 -3.23 -5.30 -16.20
C ILE A 385 -3.98 -4.31 -15.32
N LEU A 386 -5.29 -4.55 -15.17
CA LEU A 386 -6.17 -3.80 -14.27
C LEU A 386 -6.84 -4.77 -13.29
N ASN A 387 -6.83 -4.40 -12.01
CA ASN A 387 -7.48 -5.17 -10.96
C ASN A 387 -8.68 -4.39 -10.38
N CYS A 388 -9.81 -5.08 -10.19
CA CYS A 388 -10.99 -4.50 -9.54
C CYS A 388 -10.78 -4.40 -8.04
N SER A 389 -10.14 -3.32 -7.62
CA SER A 389 -9.84 -2.94 -6.24
C SER A 389 -9.64 -1.43 -6.15
N VAL A 390 -9.45 -0.92 -4.96
CA VAL A 390 -9.20 0.51 -4.70
C VAL A 390 -8.13 0.66 -3.63
N ASP A 391 -7.45 1.81 -3.60
CA ASP A 391 -6.40 2.13 -2.63
C ASP A 391 -5.23 1.14 -2.62
N MET A 392 -4.76 0.79 -3.83
CA MET A 392 -3.60 -0.09 -4.01
C MET A 392 -2.40 0.72 -4.50
N PRO A 393 -1.28 0.71 -3.74
CA PRO A 393 -0.10 1.54 -4.03
C PRO A 393 0.84 0.90 -5.07
N TYR A 394 0.32 0.12 -6.04
CA TYR A 394 1.12 -0.59 -7.02
C TYR A 394 1.11 0.14 -8.37
N ALA A 395 2.25 0.69 -8.79
CA ALA A 395 2.38 1.41 -10.04
C ALA A 395 2.41 0.51 -11.29
N SER A 396 2.77 -0.78 -11.13
CA SER A 396 2.85 -1.75 -12.23
C SER A 396 1.49 -2.23 -12.74
N ILE A 397 0.42 -2.03 -11.97
CA ILE A 397 -0.96 -2.29 -12.36
C ILE A 397 -1.80 -1.02 -12.20
N ARG A 398 -2.97 -0.98 -12.84
CA ARG A 398 -4.00 0.00 -12.50
C ARG A 398 -5.14 -0.69 -11.77
N THR A 399 -5.78 0.01 -10.87
CA THR A 399 -6.95 -0.52 -10.18
C THR A 399 -8.20 0.27 -10.56
N TYR A 400 -9.37 -0.34 -10.37
CA TYR A 400 -10.62 0.30 -10.70
C TYR A 400 -11.74 -0.12 -9.76
N TYR A 401 -12.56 0.84 -9.39
CA TYR A 401 -13.81 0.65 -8.66
C TYR A 401 -14.76 1.81 -8.96
N SER A 402 -15.95 1.83 -8.34
CA SER A 402 -16.93 2.88 -8.57
C SER A 402 -17.32 3.64 -7.30
N ARG A 403 -17.78 4.88 -7.45
CA ARG A 403 -18.30 5.73 -6.38
C ARG A 403 -19.74 5.37 -6.04
N VAL A 404 -19.90 4.27 -5.30
CA VAL A 404 -21.23 3.72 -4.94
C VAL A 404 -22.03 4.68 -4.04
N TYR A 405 -21.36 5.51 -3.23
CA TYR A 405 -21.99 6.44 -2.32
C TYR A 405 -22.95 7.42 -3.03
N GLU A 406 -22.70 7.76 -4.30
CA GLU A 406 -23.58 8.62 -5.09
C GLU A 406 -24.97 7.97 -5.30
N ALA A 407 -24.99 6.70 -5.64
CA ALA A 407 -26.22 5.91 -5.77
C ALA A 407 -26.88 5.67 -4.41
N LYS A 408 -26.09 5.44 -3.35
CA LYS A 408 -26.60 5.23 -1.99
C LYS A 408 -27.31 6.46 -1.44
N PHE A 409 -26.84 7.67 -1.75
CA PHE A 409 -27.53 8.91 -1.39
C PHE A 409 -28.95 8.94 -1.96
N ILE A 410 -29.11 8.59 -3.24
CA ILE A 410 -30.42 8.55 -3.90
C ILE A 410 -31.30 7.46 -3.28
N THR A 411 -30.76 6.26 -3.07
CA THR A 411 -31.54 5.15 -2.49
C THR A 411 -31.92 5.42 -1.04
N GLY A 412 -31.10 6.17 -0.30
CA GLY A 412 -31.45 6.67 1.05
C GLY A 412 -32.62 7.63 1.03
N ALA A 413 -32.62 8.59 0.10
CA ALA A 413 -33.74 9.51 -0.09
C ALA A 413 -35.05 8.75 -0.45
N ILE A 414 -34.96 7.76 -1.34
CA ILE A 414 -36.10 6.89 -1.69
C ILE A 414 -36.61 6.11 -0.46
N ALA A 415 -35.68 5.53 0.32
CA ALA A 415 -36.03 4.76 1.50
C ALA A 415 -36.82 5.60 2.51
N ALA A 416 -36.36 6.80 2.82
CA ALA A 416 -37.07 7.70 3.75
C ALA A 416 -38.38 8.23 3.20
N ALA A 417 -38.51 8.42 1.87
CA ALA A 417 -39.72 8.89 1.23
C ALA A 417 -40.84 7.83 1.28
N VAL A 418 -40.51 6.53 1.34
CA VAL A 418 -41.50 5.43 1.38
C VAL A 418 -41.66 4.80 2.75
N ALA A 419 -40.74 5.06 3.68
CA ALA A 419 -40.86 4.59 5.06
C ALA A 419 -42.04 5.27 5.77
N ARG A 420 -42.75 4.51 6.59
CA ARG A 420 -43.83 5.03 7.43
C ARG A 420 -43.35 5.45 8.79
N GLU A 421 -42.28 4.82 9.25
CA GLU A 421 -41.62 5.07 10.51
C GLU A 421 -40.39 5.98 10.29
N ASP A 422 -39.94 6.71 11.33
CA ASP A 422 -38.72 7.50 11.29
C ASP A 422 -37.45 6.61 11.38
N ARG A 423 -37.52 5.38 10.83
CA ARG A 423 -36.45 4.40 10.85
C ARG A 423 -36.38 3.62 9.54
N VAL A 424 -35.15 3.41 9.05
CA VAL A 424 -34.84 2.56 7.90
C VAL A 424 -33.65 1.65 8.23
N GLY A 425 -33.58 0.48 7.60
CA GLY A 425 -32.49 -0.47 7.80
C GLY A 425 -31.42 -0.33 6.72
N TYR A 426 -30.18 -0.60 7.10
CA TYR A 426 -29.05 -0.71 6.18
C TYR A 426 -28.23 -1.97 6.51
N VAL A 427 -28.08 -2.88 5.55
CA VAL A 427 -27.17 -4.02 5.65
C VAL A 427 -25.90 -3.65 4.91
N ALA A 428 -24.80 -3.56 5.65
CA ALA A 428 -23.47 -3.42 5.08
C ALA A 428 -22.76 -4.77 5.00
N ASP A 429 -21.81 -4.92 4.06
CA ASP A 429 -21.05 -6.17 3.93
C ASP A 429 -19.83 -6.16 4.86
N THR A 430 -18.65 -5.80 4.37
CA THR A 430 -17.42 -5.74 5.17
C THR A 430 -16.96 -4.28 5.26
N PRO A 431 -16.46 -3.79 6.41
CA PRO A 431 -16.01 -2.41 6.55
C PRO A 431 -14.70 -2.16 5.80
N THR A 432 -14.79 -2.05 4.49
CA THR A 432 -13.70 -1.76 3.56
C THR A 432 -13.72 -0.30 3.12
N PHE A 433 -12.66 0.18 2.48
CA PHE A 433 -12.57 1.53 1.94
C PHE A 433 -13.82 1.90 1.11
N GLY A 434 -14.37 3.07 1.38
CA GLY A 434 -15.59 3.59 0.75
C GLY A 434 -16.91 3.06 1.33
N VAL A 435 -16.93 1.98 2.11
CA VAL A 435 -18.17 1.45 2.70
C VAL A 435 -18.77 2.39 3.75
N PRO A 436 -18.01 3.00 4.69
CA PRO A 436 -18.56 4.00 5.59
C PRO A 436 -19.15 5.21 4.84
N ALA A 437 -18.50 5.63 3.75
CA ALA A 437 -19.04 6.70 2.90
C ALA A 437 -20.38 6.30 2.25
N ASN A 438 -20.55 5.04 1.83
CA ASN A 438 -21.82 4.53 1.31
C ASN A 438 -22.93 4.60 2.36
N ILE A 439 -22.62 4.20 3.61
CA ILE A 439 -23.57 4.22 4.74
C ILE A 439 -23.96 5.67 5.07
N ASN A 440 -22.96 6.55 5.19
CA ASN A 440 -23.19 7.96 5.51
C ASN A 440 -23.97 8.66 4.39
N ALA A 441 -23.64 8.44 3.12
CA ALA A 441 -24.38 9.01 1.99
C ALA A 441 -25.85 8.55 1.98
N PHE A 442 -26.11 7.26 2.25
CA PHE A 442 -27.49 6.77 2.39
C PHE A 442 -28.23 7.49 3.53
N ALA A 443 -27.60 7.62 4.69
CA ALA A 443 -28.19 8.29 5.84
C ALA A 443 -28.44 9.79 5.59
N LEU A 444 -27.52 10.47 4.91
CA LEU A 444 -27.67 11.89 4.52
C LEU A 444 -28.78 12.07 3.50
N GLY A 445 -28.88 11.18 2.50
CA GLY A 445 -30.00 11.17 1.55
C GLY A 445 -31.35 10.92 2.22
N ALA A 446 -31.41 9.99 3.17
CA ALA A 446 -32.58 9.73 3.96
C ALA A 446 -32.99 10.93 4.83
N ARG A 447 -32.01 11.55 5.51
CA ARG A 447 -32.23 12.73 6.37
C ARG A 447 -32.64 13.98 5.59
N MET A 448 -32.22 14.12 4.35
CA MET A 448 -32.65 15.21 3.47
C MET A 448 -34.18 15.17 3.24
N VAL A 449 -34.79 13.99 3.19
CA VAL A 449 -36.22 13.80 3.02
C VAL A 449 -36.98 13.80 4.36
N ASN A 450 -36.43 13.11 5.36
CA ASN A 450 -36.96 13.08 6.71
C ASN A 450 -35.89 13.42 7.73
N PRO A 451 -35.85 14.66 8.27
CA PRO A 451 -34.83 15.11 9.22
C PRO A 451 -34.75 14.30 10.52
N ARG A 452 -35.76 13.56 10.88
CA ARG A 452 -35.81 12.72 12.10
C ARG A 452 -35.39 11.30 11.87
N VAL A 453 -35.17 10.88 10.61
CA VAL A 453 -34.88 9.50 10.29
C VAL A 453 -33.60 9.02 10.97
N LYS A 454 -33.66 7.79 11.48
CA LYS A 454 -32.51 7.02 11.94
C LYS A 454 -32.26 5.83 11.03
N VAL A 455 -31.01 5.59 10.71
CA VAL A 455 -30.58 4.43 9.92
C VAL A 455 -30.05 3.37 10.87
N SER A 456 -30.77 2.30 11.05
CA SER A 456 -30.31 1.14 11.82
C SER A 456 -29.36 0.34 10.96
N LEU A 457 -28.08 0.25 11.38
CA LEU A 457 -27.00 -0.44 10.66
C LEU A 457 -26.84 -1.86 11.19
N GLN A 458 -26.81 -2.82 10.28
CA GLN A 458 -26.43 -4.21 10.53
C GLN A 458 -25.36 -4.64 9.53
N TRP A 459 -24.52 -5.60 9.92
CA TRP A 459 -23.41 -6.08 9.09
C TRP A 459 -23.60 -7.55 8.73
N SER A 460 -23.48 -7.90 7.45
CA SER A 460 -23.50 -9.29 6.99
C SER A 460 -22.21 -10.05 7.33
N CYS A 461 -21.16 -9.33 7.67
CA CYS A 461 -19.87 -9.88 8.12
C CYS A 461 -19.83 -10.19 9.63
N LEU A 462 -20.89 -9.92 10.37
CA LEU A 462 -21.02 -10.28 11.79
C LEU A 462 -21.93 -11.51 11.95
N PRO A 463 -21.83 -12.24 13.08
CA PRO A 463 -22.74 -13.34 13.39
C PRO A 463 -24.19 -12.84 13.52
N GLY A 464 -25.13 -13.56 12.94
CA GLY A 464 -26.56 -13.29 13.04
C GLY A 464 -27.23 -13.08 11.68
N ASP A 465 -28.55 -12.77 11.71
CA ASP A 465 -29.33 -12.46 10.53
C ASP A 465 -29.81 -10.99 10.58
N PRO A 466 -29.23 -10.11 9.73
CA PRO A 466 -29.58 -8.69 9.68
C PRO A 466 -31.09 -8.45 9.44
N ILE A 467 -31.74 -9.24 8.60
CA ILE A 467 -33.15 -9.05 8.25
C ILE A 467 -34.06 -9.37 9.45
N GLN A 468 -33.76 -10.45 10.17
CA GLN A 468 -34.49 -10.77 11.41
C GLN A 468 -34.30 -9.68 12.48
N ALA A 469 -33.08 -9.09 12.57
CA ALA A 469 -32.83 -7.99 13.50
C ALA A 469 -33.71 -6.78 13.19
N PHE A 470 -33.85 -6.41 11.92
CA PHE A 470 -34.76 -5.31 11.51
C PHE A 470 -36.22 -5.62 11.75
N GLN A 471 -36.67 -6.84 11.46
CA GLN A 471 -38.06 -7.26 11.71
C GLN A 471 -38.44 -7.15 13.19
N LYS A 472 -37.53 -7.53 14.11
CA LYS A 472 -37.69 -7.36 15.56
C LYS A 472 -37.82 -5.90 15.98
N GLN A 473 -37.18 -4.98 15.23
CA GLN A 473 -37.26 -3.52 15.45
C GLN A 473 -38.47 -2.87 14.76
N GLY A 474 -39.29 -3.63 14.00
CA GLY A 474 -40.40 -3.11 13.21
C GLY A 474 -39.96 -2.33 11.96
N ILE A 475 -38.71 -2.44 11.54
CA ILE A 475 -38.20 -1.74 10.36
C ILE A 475 -38.63 -2.50 9.10
N THR A 476 -39.33 -1.80 8.20
CA THR A 476 -39.92 -2.40 6.99
C THR A 476 -39.21 -1.99 5.70
N VAL A 477 -38.48 -0.86 5.68
CA VAL A 477 -37.71 -0.40 4.52
C VAL A 477 -36.24 -0.60 4.79
N ILE A 478 -35.57 -1.38 3.92
CA ILE A 478 -34.22 -1.88 4.14
C ILE A 478 -33.39 -1.68 2.87
N SER A 479 -32.19 -1.14 3.01
CA SER A 479 -31.12 -1.24 2.00
C SER A 479 -30.32 -2.52 2.27
N GLY A 480 -30.50 -3.52 1.42
CA GLY A 480 -29.86 -4.81 1.47
C GLY A 480 -28.65 -4.89 0.52
N ARG A 481 -28.39 -6.09 -0.01
CA ARG A 481 -27.38 -6.32 -1.04
C ARG A 481 -27.72 -5.54 -2.30
N ASP A 482 -26.72 -4.99 -2.97
CA ASP A 482 -26.94 -4.14 -4.15
C ASP A 482 -27.20 -4.93 -5.43
N THR A 483 -27.00 -6.25 -5.42
CA THR A 483 -27.17 -7.11 -6.58
C THR A 483 -27.96 -8.37 -6.24
N PRO A 484 -28.87 -8.81 -7.13
CA PRO A 484 -29.61 -10.05 -6.93
C PRO A 484 -28.67 -11.26 -6.99
N THR A 485 -29.04 -12.34 -6.31
CA THR A 485 -28.31 -13.60 -6.38
C THR A 485 -28.85 -14.43 -7.55
N PRO A 486 -28.04 -14.89 -8.53
CA PRO A 486 -28.55 -15.56 -9.74
C PRO A 486 -29.41 -16.79 -9.48
N PHE A 487 -29.13 -17.55 -8.41
CA PHE A 487 -29.83 -18.80 -8.07
C PHE A 487 -30.93 -18.64 -7.04
N ARG A 488 -31.12 -17.46 -6.48
CA ARG A 488 -32.20 -17.12 -5.59
C ARG A 488 -32.82 -15.83 -6.10
N PRO A 489 -33.82 -15.89 -6.97
CA PRO A 489 -34.52 -14.72 -7.45
C PRO A 489 -35.40 -14.16 -6.32
N ALA A 490 -34.77 -13.78 -5.23
CA ALA A 490 -35.41 -13.08 -4.13
C ALA A 490 -35.41 -11.59 -4.46
N ARG A 491 -36.46 -10.90 -4.11
CA ARG A 491 -36.54 -9.43 -4.21
C ARG A 491 -35.85 -8.71 -3.05
N GLU A 492 -34.92 -9.40 -2.38
CA GLU A 492 -34.11 -8.88 -1.26
C GLU A 492 -32.77 -8.28 -1.77
N PHE A 493 -32.83 -7.38 -2.72
CA PHE A 493 -31.67 -6.68 -3.23
C PHE A 493 -31.91 -5.17 -3.37
N GLY A 494 -30.88 -4.39 -3.38
CA GLY A 494 -30.98 -2.95 -3.39
C GLY A 494 -31.75 -2.43 -2.16
N THR A 495 -32.58 -1.43 -2.36
CA THR A 495 -33.52 -0.94 -1.34
C THR A 495 -34.89 -1.50 -1.60
N PHE A 496 -35.49 -2.18 -0.63
CA PHE A 496 -36.76 -2.84 -0.73
C PHE A 496 -37.63 -2.59 0.51
N ARG A 497 -38.93 -2.84 0.39
CA ARG A 497 -39.90 -2.76 1.49
C ARG A 497 -40.55 -4.13 1.75
N ILE A 498 -40.66 -4.47 3.03
CA ILE A 498 -41.42 -5.64 3.50
C ILE A 498 -42.85 -5.20 3.82
N SER A 499 -43.84 -5.74 3.12
CA SER A 499 -45.24 -5.48 3.37
C SER A 499 -45.71 -6.24 4.62
N PRO A 500 -46.85 -5.83 5.26
CA PRO A 500 -47.40 -6.54 6.44
C PRO A 500 -47.66 -8.03 6.21
N GLY A 501 -47.89 -8.44 4.97
CA GLY A 501 -48.08 -9.85 4.57
C GLY A 501 -46.78 -10.58 4.23
N GLY A 502 -45.57 -9.98 4.49
CA GLY A 502 -44.28 -10.57 4.21
C GLY A 502 -43.84 -10.47 2.73
N THR A 503 -44.65 -9.84 1.87
CA THR A 503 -44.28 -9.64 0.45
C THR A 503 -43.20 -8.57 0.33
N LEU A 504 -42.17 -8.87 -0.43
CA LEU A 504 -41.08 -7.96 -0.74
C LEU A 504 -41.41 -7.11 -1.98
N MET A 505 -41.11 -5.82 -1.89
CA MET A 505 -41.32 -4.84 -2.95
C MET A 505 -40.01 -4.11 -3.21
N ASP A 506 -39.43 -4.30 -4.37
CA ASP A 506 -38.24 -3.59 -4.80
C ASP A 506 -38.51 -2.11 -4.98
N LEU A 507 -37.61 -1.24 -4.54
CA LEU A 507 -37.72 0.20 -4.65
C LEU A 507 -36.66 0.76 -5.60
N ALA A 508 -35.37 0.53 -5.29
CA ALA A 508 -34.27 1.00 -6.10
C ALA A 508 -32.97 0.21 -5.80
N SER A 509 -32.08 0.15 -6.76
CA SER A 509 -30.77 -0.52 -6.57
C SER A 509 -29.65 0.24 -7.27
N PRO A 510 -28.48 0.39 -6.65
CA PRO A 510 -27.28 0.76 -7.37
C PRO A 510 -27.02 -0.20 -8.54
N PHE A 511 -26.50 0.34 -9.62
CA PHE A 511 -26.23 -0.44 -10.82
C PHE A 511 -24.89 -0.05 -11.43
N TRP A 512 -24.01 -1.05 -11.69
CA TRP A 512 -22.69 -0.87 -12.30
C TRP A 512 -22.75 -1.07 -13.81
N HIS A 513 -22.41 -0.05 -14.55
CA HIS A 513 -22.20 -0.11 -16.00
C HIS A 513 -20.74 -0.47 -16.31
N TRP A 514 -20.28 -1.68 -15.96
CA TRP A 514 -18.92 -2.10 -16.23
C TRP A 514 -18.56 -2.01 -17.71
N GLY A 515 -19.50 -2.22 -18.60
CA GLY A 515 -19.27 -2.04 -20.04
C GLY A 515 -18.83 -0.61 -20.40
N GLN A 516 -19.44 0.41 -19.77
CA GLN A 516 -19.04 1.79 -19.96
C GLN A 516 -17.63 2.07 -19.42
N PHE A 517 -17.27 1.48 -18.29
CA PHE A 517 -15.90 1.56 -17.77
C PHE A 517 -14.90 0.95 -18.75
N TYR A 518 -15.13 -0.31 -19.14
CA TYR A 518 -14.24 -1.02 -20.06
C TYR A 518 -14.11 -0.33 -21.41
N GLU A 519 -15.23 0.16 -21.95
CA GLU A 519 -15.22 0.90 -23.21
C GLU A 519 -14.32 2.15 -23.13
N ASN A 520 -14.43 2.95 -22.08
CA ASN A 520 -13.62 4.15 -21.90
C ASN A 520 -12.13 3.81 -21.77
N VAL A 521 -11.78 2.78 -21.01
CA VAL A 521 -10.41 2.34 -20.83
C VAL A 521 -9.82 1.79 -22.13
N VAL A 522 -10.55 0.89 -22.83
CA VAL A 522 -10.13 0.30 -24.11
C VAL A 522 -9.97 1.40 -25.17
N ARG A 523 -10.90 2.34 -25.24
CA ARG A 523 -10.81 3.51 -26.14
C ARG A 523 -9.56 4.33 -25.87
N THR A 524 -9.26 4.58 -24.59
CA THR A 524 -8.02 5.29 -24.18
C THR A 524 -6.77 4.56 -24.66
N VAL A 525 -6.76 3.22 -24.63
CA VAL A 525 -5.64 2.42 -25.13
C VAL A 525 -5.53 2.51 -26.66
N LEU A 526 -6.66 2.34 -27.38
CA LEU A 526 -6.69 2.38 -28.84
C LEU A 526 -6.34 3.77 -29.39
N ASP A 527 -6.65 4.84 -28.65
CA ASP A 527 -6.31 6.23 -29.02
C ASP A 527 -4.88 6.63 -28.57
N GLY A 528 -4.06 5.68 -28.08
CA GLY A 528 -2.67 5.92 -27.65
C GLY A 528 -2.54 6.70 -26.34
N GLY A 529 -3.65 6.92 -25.63
CA GLY A 529 -3.66 7.64 -24.34
C GLY A 529 -3.20 6.82 -23.13
N TRP A 530 -2.98 5.51 -23.32
CA TRP A 530 -2.37 4.68 -22.30
C TRP A 530 -0.86 4.86 -22.33
N THR A 531 -0.39 5.96 -21.79
CA THR A 531 1.04 6.11 -21.54
C THR A 531 1.42 5.23 -20.35
N ARG A 532 2.18 4.18 -20.63
CA ARG A 532 3.10 3.66 -19.64
C ARG A 532 4.22 4.67 -19.64
N ASP A 533 4.28 5.53 -18.65
CA ASP A 533 5.39 6.46 -18.46
C ASP A 533 6.66 5.65 -18.15
N LYS A 534 7.30 5.12 -19.21
CA LYS A 534 8.67 4.61 -19.14
C LYS A 534 9.69 5.71 -18.84
N SER A 535 9.31 6.97 -19.04
CA SER A 535 10.11 8.15 -18.75
C SER A 535 9.72 8.85 -17.47
N GLY A 536 8.62 8.48 -16.87
CA GLY A 536 8.10 9.10 -15.67
C GLY A 536 8.67 8.40 -14.45
N THR A 537 9.69 8.82 -14.05
CA THR A 537 10.16 9.01 -12.69
C THR A 537 9.06 9.22 -11.65
N ASP A 538 7.79 9.01 -12.00
CA ASP A 538 6.68 9.41 -11.17
C ASP A 538 6.19 8.32 -10.21
N GLY A 539 6.37 7.02 -10.49
CA GLY A 539 6.00 5.90 -9.60
C GLY A 539 4.58 5.94 -9.01
N THR A 540 3.69 6.78 -9.58
CA THR A 540 2.35 6.98 -9.01
C THR A 540 1.43 5.84 -9.42
N ALA A 541 0.85 5.14 -8.45
CA ALA A 541 -0.20 4.15 -8.68
C ALA A 541 -1.50 4.85 -9.14
N VAL A 542 -2.09 4.39 -10.24
CA VAL A 542 -3.33 4.96 -10.77
C VAL A 542 -4.51 4.08 -10.39
N ASN A 543 -5.44 4.65 -9.62
CA ASN A 543 -6.69 4.01 -9.21
C ASN A 543 -7.87 4.75 -9.86
N TYR A 544 -8.65 4.07 -10.68
CA TYR A 544 -9.89 4.61 -11.25
C TYR A 544 -11.03 4.47 -10.25
N TRP A 545 -11.62 5.60 -9.89
CA TRP A 545 -12.75 5.63 -8.96
C TRP A 545 -13.87 6.50 -9.55
N TRP A 546 -14.52 5.95 -10.58
CA TRP A 546 -15.50 6.67 -11.38
C TRP A 546 -16.92 6.50 -10.81
N GLY A 547 -17.78 7.49 -11.05
CA GLY A 547 -19.14 7.55 -10.53
C GLY A 547 -20.19 7.79 -11.60
N MET A 548 -21.31 8.39 -11.19
CA MET A 548 -22.47 8.65 -12.03
C MET A 548 -22.15 9.63 -13.17
N ASN A 549 -21.29 10.61 -12.92
CA ASN A 549 -20.88 11.61 -13.93
C ASN A 549 -20.12 11.00 -15.13
N SER A 550 -19.50 9.83 -14.95
CA SER A 550 -18.81 9.06 -16.00
C SER A 550 -19.69 7.97 -16.62
N GLY A 551 -20.90 7.79 -16.12
CA GLY A 551 -21.83 6.74 -16.56
C GLY A 551 -21.47 5.34 -16.08
N VAL A 552 -20.48 5.18 -15.18
CA VAL A 552 -20.07 3.86 -14.64
C VAL A 552 -20.99 3.38 -13.53
N MET A 553 -21.63 4.31 -12.83
CA MET A 553 -22.60 4.03 -11.77
C MET A 553 -23.95 4.68 -12.10
N ASP A 554 -25.04 4.00 -11.76
CA ASP A 554 -26.39 4.53 -11.88
C ASP A 554 -27.32 3.91 -10.81
N VAL A 555 -28.60 4.30 -10.79
CA VAL A 555 -29.64 3.76 -9.93
C VAL A 555 -30.77 3.20 -10.79
N LEU A 556 -31.06 1.92 -10.64
CA LEU A 556 -32.25 1.30 -11.19
C LEU A 556 -33.46 1.64 -10.28
N LEU A 557 -34.53 2.18 -10.87
CA LEU A 557 -35.76 2.53 -10.18
C LEU A 557 -36.84 1.52 -10.48
N SER A 558 -37.48 0.99 -9.44
CA SER A 558 -38.61 0.09 -9.59
C SER A 558 -39.79 0.79 -10.26
N ARG A 559 -40.58 0.02 -11.04
CA ARG A 559 -41.82 0.51 -11.62
C ARG A 559 -42.91 0.71 -10.55
N GLU A 560 -42.77 0.09 -9.41
CA GLU A 560 -43.71 0.16 -8.29
C GLU A 560 -43.52 1.40 -7.40
N LEU A 561 -42.44 2.21 -7.64
CA LEU A 561 -42.24 3.46 -6.93
C LEU A 561 -43.34 4.48 -7.23
N PRO A 562 -43.84 5.22 -6.21
CA PRO A 562 -44.73 6.35 -6.42
C PRO A 562 -44.12 7.37 -7.38
N HIS A 563 -44.96 8.01 -8.18
CA HIS A 563 -44.53 8.97 -9.20
C HIS A 563 -43.62 10.07 -8.63
N ASP A 564 -44.03 10.66 -7.51
CA ASP A 564 -43.31 11.77 -6.90
C ASP A 564 -41.94 11.34 -6.34
N VAL A 565 -41.84 10.13 -5.77
CA VAL A 565 -40.58 9.56 -5.30
C VAL A 565 -39.62 9.26 -6.47
N ARG A 566 -40.18 8.78 -7.59
CA ARG A 566 -39.39 8.58 -8.82
C ARG A 566 -38.91 9.91 -9.39
N HIS A 567 -39.78 10.95 -9.35
CA HIS A 567 -39.39 12.29 -9.80
C HIS A 567 -38.26 12.87 -8.94
N LEU A 568 -38.37 12.76 -7.60
CA LEU A 568 -37.31 13.13 -6.66
C LEU A 568 -35.97 12.41 -6.99
N ALA A 569 -36.03 11.08 -7.15
CA ALA A 569 -34.85 10.29 -7.50
C ALA A 569 -34.18 10.77 -8.81
N ASN A 570 -34.97 11.11 -9.83
CA ASN A 570 -34.44 11.63 -11.11
C ASN A 570 -33.82 13.03 -10.97
N ILE A 571 -34.38 13.90 -10.12
CA ILE A 571 -33.80 15.21 -9.80
C ILE A 571 -32.43 15.04 -9.15
N LEU A 572 -32.34 14.20 -8.12
CA LEU A 572 -31.09 13.92 -7.40
C LEU A 572 -30.04 13.31 -8.34
N ARG A 573 -30.47 12.33 -9.16
CA ARG A 573 -29.60 11.71 -10.17
C ARG A 573 -29.02 12.74 -11.13
N SER A 574 -29.88 13.60 -11.70
CA SER A 574 -29.44 14.64 -12.64
C SER A 574 -28.51 15.64 -11.96
N GLY A 575 -28.80 16.01 -10.71
CA GLY A 575 -27.96 16.93 -9.93
C GLY A 575 -26.57 16.36 -9.62
N ILE A 576 -26.47 15.08 -9.26
CA ILE A 576 -25.20 14.41 -9.01
C ILE A 576 -24.39 14.26 -10.31
N ILE A 577 -25.02 13.84 -11.40
CA ILE A 577 -24.36 13.74 -12.71
C ILE A 577 -23.80 15.09 -13.16
N ALA A 578 -24.56 16.16 -12.96
CA ALA A 578 -24.15 17.52 -13.32
C ALA A 578 -23.16 18.14 -12.31
N GLY A 579 -22.91 17.50 -11.18
CA GLY A 579 -22.06 18.05 -10.10
C GLY A 579 -22.71 19.20 -9.33
N SER A 580 -24.00 19.45 -9.49
CA SER A 580 -24.77 20.48 -8.74
C SER A 580 -25.26 19.98 -7.39
N ILE A 581 -25.24 18.69 -7.16
CA ILE A 581 -25.53 18.03 -5.88
C ILE A 581 -24.30 17.17 -5.52
N ASP A 582 -23.69 17.50 -4.39
CA ASP A 582 -22.67 16.68 -3.75
C ASP A 582 -23.27 16.10 -2.46
N PRO A 583 -23.32 14.76 -2.30
CA PRO A 583 -23.87 14.11 -1.11
C PRO A 583 -23.26 14.58 0.22
N PHE A 584 -22.03 15.04 0.20
CA PHE A 584 -21.28 15.43 1.40
C PHE A 584 -21.12 16.94 1.57
N ALA A 585 -21.63 17.78 0.67
CA ALA A 585 -21.57 19.25 0.79
C ALA A 585 -22.70 19.78 1.69
N CYS A 586 -22.86 19.22 2.89
CA CYS A 586 -23.85 19.64 3.90
C CYS A 586 -23.22 19.61 5.30
N TYR A 587 -23.94 20.16 6.30
CA TYR A 587 -23.49 20.06 7.69
C TYR A 587 -23.58 18.62 8.18
N ILE A 588 -22.45 18.06 8.63
CA ILE A 588 -22.34 16.65 9.03
C ILE A 588 -21.70 16.56 10.41
N THR A 589 -22.35 15.84 11.31
CA THR A 589 -21.85 15.49 12.63
C THR A 589 -21.64 13.98 12.71
N ALA A 590 -20.52 13.55 13.27
CA ALA A 590 -20.26 12.15 13.57
C ALA A 590 -21.06 11.71 14.83
N GLN A 591 -21.17 10.39 15.04
CA GLN A 591 -21.89 9.82 16.20
C GLN A 591 -21.40 10.33 17.56
N ASN A 592 -20.12 10.67 17.67
CA ASN A 592 -19.51 11.21 18.89
C ASN A 592 -19.74 12.73 19.09
N GLY A 593 -20.50 13.37 18.20
CA GLY A 593 -20.77 14.80 18.24
C GLY A 593 -19.72 15.69 17.56
N THR A 594 -18.66 15.12 17.00
CA THR A 594 -17.65 15.88 16.25
C THR A 594 -18.24 16.39 14.94
N VAL A 595 -18.04 17.68 14.64
CA VAL A 595 -18.44 18.26 13.35
C VAL A 595 -17.40 17.85 12.29
N MET A 596 -17.84 17.05 11.35
CA MET A 596 -17.00 16.52 10.28
C MET A 596 -17.00 17.43 9.04
N ASN A 597 -18.11 18.12 8.80
CA ASN A 597 -18.22 19.13 7.74
C ASN A 597 -19.17 20.27 8.19
N GLU A 598 -18.74 21.50 7.96
CA GLU A 598 -19.55 22.71 8.25
C GLU A 598 -20.55 23.04 7.12
N GLY A 599 -20.57 22.26 6.04
CA GLY A 599 -21.51 22.44 4.90
C GLY A 599 -21.08 23.49 3.88
N ARG A 600 -19.79 23.89 3.88
CA ARG A 600 -19.29 24.91 2.93
C ARG A 600 -18.78 24.27 1.62
N THR A 601 -18.12 23.14 1.72
CA THR A 601 -17.55 22.37 0.60
C THR A 601 -17.74 20.89 0.85
N GLY A 602 -17.73 20.05 -0.21
CA GLY A 602 -17.67 18.59 -0.09
C GLY A 602 -16.30 18.12 0.39
N PHE A 603 -16.18 16.85 0.69
CA PHE A 603 -14.90 16.17 0.96
C PHE A 603 -14.13 15.89 -0.32
N THR A 604 -12.79 15.78 -0.21
CA THR A 604 -11.99 15.29 -1.32
C THR A 604 -12.27 13.81 -1.59
N PRO A 605 -11.99 13.29 -2.81
CA PRO A 605 -12.15 11.87 -3.11
C PRO A 605 -11.42 10.96 -2.12
N GLU A 606 -10.22 11.35 -1.69
CA GLU A 606 -9.41 10.62 -0.71
C GLU A 606 -10.07 10.61 0.66
N GLN A 607 -10.58 11.74 1.13
CA GLN A 607 -11.33 11.82 2.40
C GLN A 607 -12.60 10.97 2.38
N ILE A 608 -13.30 10.90 1.25
CA ILE A 608 -14.48 10.06 1.11
C ILE A 608 -14.09 8.58 1.12
N LEU A 609 -13.04 8.21 0.39
CA LEU A 609 -12.58 6.82 0.30
C LEU A 609 -12.10 6.28 1.65
N HIS A 610 -11.34 7.08 2.39
CA HIS A 610 -10.77 6.70 3.69
C HIS A 610 -11.65 7.06 4.90
N MET A 611 -12.93 7.36 4.67
CA MET A 611 -13.87 7.65 5.75
C MET A 611 -13.95 6.46 6.73
N ASP A 612 -13.66 6.70 8.00
CA ASP A 612 -13.63 5.70 9.09
C ASP A 612 -14.56 6.03 10.25
N TRP A 613 -15.59 6.81 9.98
CA TRP A 613 -16.59 7.26 10.96
C TRP A 613 -18.01 7.16 10.38
N LEU A 614 -19.01 7.15 11.27
CA LEU A 614 -20.44 7.17 10.92
C LEU A 614 -21.08 8.47 11.38
N CYS A 615 -22.03 9.00 10.59
CA CYS A 615 -22.76 10.20 10.95
C CYS A 615 -23.81 9.93 12.05
N ASP A 616 -24.24 10.96 12.72
CA ASP A 616 -25.17 10.94 13.86
C ASP A 616 -26.58 10.41 13.53
N ALA A 617 -26.93 10.30 12.24
CA ALA A 617 -28.16 9.68 11.79
C ALA A 617 -28.10 8.13 11.78
N VAL A 618 -26.91 7.54 11.88
CA VAL A 618 -26.68 6.09 11.87
C VAL A 618 -26.68 5.54 13.28
N GLU A 619 -27.44 4.47 13.52
CA GLU A 619 -27.42 3.67 14.75
C GLU A 619 -26.72 2.35 14.49
N GLY A 620 -25.53 2.17 15.04
CA GLY A 620 -24.65 1.03 14.86
C GLY A 620 -23.19 1.43 15.02
N HIS A 621 -22.25 0.52 14.72
CA HIS A 621 -20.81 0.79 14.82
C HIS A 621 -20.07 0.22 13.61
N LEU A 622 -18.80 0.60 13.44
CA LEU A 622 -17.88 0.00 12.49
C LEU A 622 -17.21 -1.20 13.18
N PRO A 623 -17.35 -2.43 12.65
CA PRO A 623 -16.80 -3.62 13.29
C PRO A 623 -15.27 -3.63 13.23
N GLU A 624 -14.67 -4.09 14.31
CA GLU A 624 -13.27 -4.41 14.36
C GLU A 624 -12.98 -5.80 13.75
N PHE A 625 -11.75 -6.05 13.37
CA PHE A 625 -11.33 -7.29 12.70
C PHE A 625 -11.76 -8.57 13.44
N ASP A 626 -11.63 -8.58 14.77
CA ASP A 626 -11.91 -9.76 15.60
C ASP A 626 -13.41 -10.08 15.72
N GLU A 627 -14.28 -9.11 15.47
CA GLU A 627 -15.75 -9.31 15.43
C GLU A 627 -16.20 -10.03 14.16
N LEU A 628 -15.36 -10.01 13.10
CA LEU A 628 -15.73 -10.51 11.78
C LEU A 628 -15.78 -12.04 11.72
N ILE A 629 -16.77 -12.56 10.99
CA ILE A 629 -16.79 -13.98 10.61
C ILE A 629 -15.60 -14.32 9.69
N ASP A 630 -15.13 -15.57 9.74
CA ASP A 630 -13.89 -16.00 9.07
C ASP A 630 -13.89 -15.72 7.56
N CYS A 631 -15.03 -15.85 6.87
CA CYS A 631 -15.08 -15.62 5.43
C CYS A 631 -14.95 -14.13 5.02
N ALA A 632 -15.17 -13.18 5.95
CA ALA A 632 -15.03 -11.74 5.71
C ALA A 632 -13.59 -11.23 5.97
N ARG A 633 -12.85 -11.89 6.86
CA ARG A 633 -11.49 -11.50 7.26
C ARG A 633 -10.50 -11.33 6.10
N PRO A 634 -10.45 -12.20 5.07
CA PRO A 634 -9.54 -12.00 3.94
C PRO A 634 -9.78 -10.69 3.19
N MET A 635 -11.03 -10.29 3.00
CA MET A 635 -11.37 -9.02 2.35
C MET A 635 -10.96 -7.82 3.22
N TYR A 636 -11.20 -7.87 4.52
CA TYR A 636 -10.82 -6.81 5.44
C TYR A 636 -9.29 -6.63 5.51
N ARG A 637 -8.53 -7.72 5.51
CA ARG A 637 -7.05 -7.65 5.46
C ARG A 637 -6.54 -6.88 4.25
N MET A 638 -7.23 -6.99 3.13
CA MET A 638 -6.79 -6.36 1.86
C MET A 638 -7.29 -4.92 1.73
N GLN A 639 -8.53 -4.66 2.11
CA GLN A 639 -9.25 -3.41 1.83
C GLN A 639 -9.93 -2.80 3.06
N GLY A 640 -9.71 -3.33 4.26
CA GLY A 640 -10.31 -2.84 5.50
C GLY A 640 -9.91 -1.40 5.81
N ILE A 641 -10.86 -0.62 6.35
CA ILE A 641 -10.63 0.80 6.70
C ILE A 641 -9.51 1.00 7.72
N HIS A 642 -9.24 0.00 8.56
CA HIS A 642 -8.18 0.00 9.57
C HIS A 642 -7.15 -1.12 9.31
N ARG A 643 -6.98 -1.56 8.04
CA ARG A 643 -6.02 -2.62 7.69
C ARG A 643 -4.61 -2.29 8.17
N ASP A 644 -4.23 -1.01 8.14
CA ASP A 644 -2.90 -0.55 8.54
C ASP A 644 -2.65 -0.63 10.07
N ARG A 645 -3.72 -0.84 10.84
CA ARG A 645 -3.67 -1.05 12.30
C ARG A 645 -3.72 -2.52 12.69
N LEU A 646 -3.86 -3.43 11.71
CA LEU A 646 -3.87 -4.86 11.99
C LEU A 646 -2.47 -5.32 12.40
N PRO A 647 -2.36 -6.16 13.45
CA PRO A 647 -1.12 -6.88 13.71
C PRO A 647 -0.71 -7.67 12.45
N ALA A 648 0.57 -7.73 12.18
CA ALA A 648 1.08 -8.37 10.95
C ALA A 648 0.65 -9.84 10.80
N GLU A 649 0.41 -10.55 11.90
CA GLU A 649 -0.18 -11.89 11.90
C GLU A 649 -1.58 -11.95 11.26
N LYS A 650 -2.28 -10.83 11.24
CA LYS A 650 -3.64 -10.69 10.71
C LYS A 650 -3.68 -10.03 9.32
N GLU A 651 -2.53 -9.60 8.78
CA GLU A 651 -2.46 -9.01 7.43
C GLU A 651 -2.70 -10.05 6.33
N ALA A 652 -3.05 -9.56 5.13
CA ALA A 652 -3.28 -10.40 3.97
C ALA A 652 -1.97 -10.97 3.40
N ASP A 653 -2.01 -12.23 2.98
CA ASP A 653 -1.04 -12.76 2.01
C ASP A 653 -1.39 -12.18 0.63
N LEU A 654 -0.50 -11.37 0.08
CA LEU A 654 -0.60 -10.87 -1.28
C LEU A 654 0.07 -11.79 -2.28
#